data_a5e3b9fb538dc59385d2d70579bef76d
#
_entry.id   a5e3b9fb538dc59385d2d70579bef76d
#
_cell.length_a   1.000
_cell.length_b   1.000
_cell.length_c   1.000
_cell.angle_alpha   90.00
_cell.angle_beta   90.00
_cell.angle_gamma   90.00
#
_symmetry.space_group_name_H-M   'P 1'
#
loop_
_entity.id
_entity.type
_entity.pdbx_description
1 polymer ?
#
loop_
_entity_poly.entity_id
_entity_poly.type
_entity_poly.pdbx_seq_one_letter_code
_entity_poly.pdbx_strand_id
1 'polypeptide(L)'
;MYNLDKFQSQAVKCLSKDTLVVAPPGSGKTTVIINRVKHLIDNGVEPKNIIVLTFTKSAAENMRSRFKSICNNIDTPFFGTFHGLFYKILVRYYGEVSIISTSEAYMLIKKQLAQITEDVSDDKVREVLNNISLKKTTQRYDTNFQPSLSKTIFEDCYRVYEEYKDKKRLWDFDDLQLKTIELLEYNKNILRSYRSLFKYILVDEFQDCDDIQIEFLKIINENIFCVGDEDQCIYSFRGSNPEVMVHFEEEFPRGDKIYLKFNYRSKKNIVDLSKVIINENINRYKKDIEAFDREEGKIDFYVPYDEAEQSKKIAQKIKEYKNKGQKYQETAVIYRTNMESRSIIDRFIREKIPFKLLDKDFNFFKHFICEDILAYLKLSIDPSDRESFIRIINKPFRYVSKGALVNFRKSNKSMNCFDLLLSCGDIHPFQVKKIEDLNKDILNLNRMTLRAAIDFILSDLDYLDHLKDYADKYNQEIEELLDIVEEFKVAAKDFNKIINFLAHIEDVENNLKESKNREIDAVILSTVHGVKGAEYKNVFIINAVDEIFPHKNSDNIEEERRLFYVGVTRAIENLTIYSPKSLKGTFREVSQFILNGNLASNKLEYDGGFKVGQRVLSKVNGEGTVEEVDRGVVTIIFGTNIMKRFDIKTVSKAGLISIID
;
A
#
# COMPACT_ATOMS: atom_id res chain seq x y z
N MET A 1 11.43 -36.23 -5.21
CA MET A 1 10.44 -35.63 -6.12
C MET A 1 9.29 -35.16 -5.28
N TYR A 2 8.83 -33.92 -5.46
CA TYR A 2 7.54 -33.53 -4.90
C TYR A 2 6.45 -34.40 -5.53
N ASN A 3 5.50 -34.86 -4.73
CA ASN A 3 4.31 -35.51 -5.25
C ASN A 3 3.46 -34.50 -5.99
N LEU A 4 3.63 -34.41 -7.31
CA LEU A 4 2.85 -33.50 -8.15
C LEU A 4 1.46 -34.09 -8.36
N ASP A 5 0.43 -33.25 -8.28
CA ASP A 5 -0.90 -33.65 -8.70
C ASP A 5 -1.00 -33.80 -10.24
N LYS A 6 -2.16 -34.24 -10.71
CA LYS A 6 -2.41 -34.46 -12.14
C LYS A 6 -2.18 -33.20 -12.96
N PHE A 7 -2.64 -32.03 -12.51
CA PHE A 7 -2.57 -30.79 -13.24
C PHE A 7 -1.16 -30.21 -13.22
N GLN A 8 -0.49 -30.24 -12.06
CA GLN A 8 0.91 -29.87 -11.93
C GLN A 8 1.80 -30.79 -12.81
N SER A 9 1.52 -32.09 -12.82
CA SER A 9 2.27 -33.06 -13.66
C SER A 9 2.07 -32.76 -15.15
N GLN A 10 0.85 -32.41 -15.56
CA GLN A 10 0.55 -32.01 -16.94
C GLN A 10 1.35 -30.77 -17.32
N ALA A 11 1.36 -29.74 -16.47
CA ALA A 11 2.13 -28.50 -16.70
C ALA A 11 3.65 -28.77 -16.80
N VAL A 12 4.18 -29.60 -15.90
CA VAL A 12 5.61 -29.93 -15.89
C VAL A 12 6.03 -30.72 -17.15
N LYS A 13 5.16 -31.56 -17.70
CA LYS A 13 5.46 -32.44 -18.84
C LYS A 13 4.94 -31.92 -20.18
N CYS A 14 4.38 -30.70 -20.24
CA CYS A 14 3.83 -30.18 -21.48
C CYS A 14 4.88 -30.14 -22.61
N LEU A 15 4.41 -30.34 -23.84
CA LEU A 15 5.26 -30.40 -25.04
C LEU A 15 5.11 -29.12 -25.91
N SER A 16 4.16 -28.25 -25.59
CA SER A 16 3.92 -27.05 -26.31
C SER A 16 5.14 -26.11 -26.22
N LYS A 17 5.45 -25.41 -27.31
CA LYS A 17 6.59 -24.49 -27.36
C LYS A 17 6.37 -23.30 -26.46
N ASP A 18 5.16 -22.73 -26.49
CA ASP A 18 4.79 -21.63 -25.62
C ASP A 18 3.65 -22.12 -24.71
N THR A 19 3.78 -21.93 -23.42
CA THR A 19 2.82 -22.45 -22.45
C THR A 19 2.53 -21.38 -21.38
N LEU A 20 1.25 -21.13 -21.17
CA LEU A 20 0.77 -20.36 -20.00
C LEU A 20 0.16 -21.31 -18.98
N VAL A 21 0.71 -21.33 -17.80
CA VAL A 21 0.13 -22.02 -16.64
C VAL A 21 -0.65 -21.01 -15.81
N VAL A 22 -1.97 -21.07 -15.89
CA VAL A 22 -2.87 -20.28 -15.06
C VAL A 22 -2.92 -20.91 -13.69
N ALA A 23 -2.31 -20.27 -12.72
CA ALA A 23 -1.98 -20.83 -11.42
C ALA A 23 -2.54 -19.97 -10.28
N PRO A 24 -3.73 -20.28 -9.74
CA PRO A 24 -4.33 -19.55 -8.62
C PRO A 24 -3.42 -19.47 -7.37
N PRO A 25 -3.74 -18.61 -6.39
CA PRO A 25 -3.01 -18.57 -5.13
C PRO A 25 -2.92 -19.95 -4.48
N GLY A 26 -1.76 -20.28 -3.94
CA GLY A 26 -1.57 -21.56 -3.24
C GLY A 26 -1.55 -22.82 -4.12
N SER A 27 -1.59 -22.70 -5.46
CA SER A 27 -1.59 -23.86 -6.39
C SER A 27 -0.21 -24.47 -6.63
N GLY A 28 0.85 -23.90 -6.05
CA GLY A 28 2.21 -24.43 -6.16
C GLY A 28 2.96 -23.91 -7.39
N LYS A 29 2.75 -22.67 -7.83
CA LYS A 29 3.47 -21.99 -8.94
C LYS A 29 4.96 -22.31 -8.95
N THR A 30 5.66 -21.98 -7.86
CA THR A 30 7.11 -22.21 -7.71
C THR A 30 7.48 -23.70 -7.82
N THR A 31 6.63 -24.59 -7.29
CA THR A 31 6.84 -26.04 -7.38
C THR A 31 6.79 -26.50 -8.84
N VAL A 32 5.83 -26.00 -9.62
CA VAL A 32 5.71 -26.32 -11.05
C VAL A 32 6.95 -25.84 -11.81
N ILE A 33 7.38 -24.59 -11.61
CA ILE A 33 8.56 -24.03 -12.28
C ILE A 33 9.81 -24.87 -11.99
N ILE A 34 10.09 -25.17 -10.72
CA ILE A 34 11.29 -25.92 -10.33
C ILE A 34 11.26 -27.33 -10.91
N ASN A 35 10.11 -28.02 -10.85
CA ASN A 35 9.99 -29.36 -11.43
C ASN A 35 10.02 -29.33 -12.97
N ARG A 36 9.55 -28.24 -13.62
CA ARG A 36 9.71 -28.05 -15.07
C ARG A 36 11.19 -27.94 -15.45
N VAL A 37 11.96 -27.11 -14.72
CA VAL A 37 13.40 -26.99 -14.91
C VAL A 37 14.08 -28.36 -14.77
N LYS A 38 13.77 -29.10 -13.71
CA LYS A 38 14.30 -30.43 -13.51
C LYS A 38 13.92 -31.36 -14.64
N HIS A 39 12.66 -31.38 -15.06
CA HIS A 39 12.18 -32.22 -16.17
C HIS A 39 12.93 -31.93 -17.48
N LEU A 40 13.18 -30.67 -17.81
CA LEU A 40 13.95 -30.26 -18.98
C LEU A 40 15.38 -30.86 -18.93
N ILE A 41 16.06 -30.74 -17.78
CA ILE A 41 17.42 -31.26 -17.58
C ILE A 41 17.43 -32.79 -17.65
N ASP A 42 16.47 -33.48 -17.01
CA ASP A 42 16.34 -34.93 -17.05
C ASP A 42 16.12 -35.44 -18.49
N ASN A 43 15.57 -34.58 -19.38
CA ASN A 43 15.42 -34.89 -20.82
C ASN A 43 16.59 -34.35 -21.69
N GLY A 44 17.73 -34.02 -21.10
CA GLY A 44 18.96 -33.72 -21.82
C GLY A 44 19.16 -32.24 -22.20
N VAL A 45 18.33 -31.33 -21.66
CA VAL A 45 18.56 -29.88 -21.86
C VAL A 45 19.69 -29.43 -20.95
N GLU A 46 20.69 -28.78 -21.53
CA GLU A 46 21.80 -28.25 -20.74
C GLU A 46 21.32 -27.09 -19.83
N PRO A 47 21.72 -27.06 -18.56
CA PRO A 47 21.29 -26.03 -17.59
C PRO A 47 21.53 -24.60 -18.07
N LYS A 48 22.63 -24.33 -18.81
CA LYS A 48 22.94 -23.00 -19.37
C LYS A 48 21.91 -22.50 -20.40
N ASN A 49 21.14 -23.41 -20.99
CA ASN A 49 20.10 -23.11 -21.99
C ASN A 49 18.73 -22.81 -21.35
N ILE A 50 18.64 -22.86 -20.02
CA ILE A 50 17.42 -22.59 -19.25
C ILE A 50 17.59 -21.30 -18.45
N ILE A 51 16.65 -20.38 -18.59
CA ILE A 51 16.57 -19.20 -17.73
C ILE A 51 15.22 -19.18 -17.01
N VAL A 52 15.27 -18.77 -15.74
CA VAL A 52 14.07 -18.55 -14.90
C VAL A 52 14.06 -17.09 -14.47
N LEU A 53 13.04 -16.37 -14.89
CA LEU A 53 12.83 -14.96 -14.60
C LEU A 53 11.72 -14.78 -13.57
N THR A 54 11.97 -13.92 -12.59
CA THR A 54 11.01 -13.60 -11.53
C THR A 54 10.95 -12.08 -11.34
N PHE A 55 9.95 -11.61 -10.61
CA PHE A 55 9.80 -10.17 -10.35
C PHE A 55 10.78 -9.65 -9.29
N THR A 56 11.16 -10.45 -8.28
CA THR A 56 12.03 -10.01 -7.19
C THR A 56 13.30 -10.84 -7.05
N LYS A 57 14.39 -10.21 -6.61
CA LYS A 57 15.66 -10.89 -6.32
C LYS A 57 15.50 -11.99 -5.26
N SER A 58 14.69 -11.75 -4.23
CA SER A 58 14.41 -12.72 -3.17
C SER A 58 13.70 -13.97 -3.71
N ALA A 59 12.72 -13.81 -4.61
CA ALA A 59 12.05 -14.95 -5.26
C ALA A 59 13.04 -15.77 -6.10
N ALA A 60 13.92 -15.11 -6.86
CA ALA A 60 14.96 -15.78 -7.65
C ALA A 60 15.93 -16.57 -6.76
N GLU A 61 16.37 -16.01 -5.64
CA GLU A 61 17.26 -16.67 -4.68
C GLU A 61 16.58 -17.85 -4.00
N ASN A 62 15.32 -17.72 -3.61
CA ASN A 62 14.52 -18.80 -3.04
C ASN A 62 14.32 -19.94 -4.03
N MET A 63 13.99 -19.64 -5.29
CA MET A 63 13.86 -20.68 -6.33
C MET A 63 15.17 -21.39 -6.58
N ARG A 64 16.27 -20.64 -6.67
CA ARG A 64 17.62 -21.22 -6.83
C ARG A 64 17.98 -22.16 -5.68
N SER A 65 17.70 -21.75 -4.44
CA SER A 65 17.96 -22.56 -3.24
C SER A 65 17.12 -23.85 -3.22
N ARG A 66 15.82 -23.74 -3.57
CA ARG A 66 14.93 -24.90 -3.70
C ARG A 66 15.37 -25.85 -4.83
N PHE A 67 15.79 -25.29 -5.98
CA PHE A 67 16.31 -26.11 -7.08
C PHE A 67 17.55 -26.88 -6.63
N LYS A 68 18.52 -26.24 -5.98
CA LYS A 68 19.72 -26.88 -5.46
C LYS A 68 19.43 -28.00 -4.44
N SER A 69 18.38 -27.82 -3.60
CA SER A 69 17.99 -28.86 -2.63
C SER A 69 17.41 -30.14 -3.27
N ILE A 70 16.86 -30.00 -4.50
CA ILE A 70 16.27 -31.14 -5.25
C ILE A 70 17.27 -31.74 -6.21
N CYS A 71 18.17 -30.96 -6.78
CA CYS A 71 19.09 -31.29 -7.83
C CYS A 71 20.55 -31.15 -7.35
N ASN A 72 20.94 -31.99 -6.38
CA ASN A 72 22.34 -32.04 -5.92
C ASN A 72 23.24 -32.49 -7.07
N ASN A 73 24.38 -31.83 -7.26
CA ASN A 73 25.40 -32.09 -8.29
C ASN A 73 25.03 -31.75 -9.75
N ILE A 74 24.02 -30.92 -9.99
CA ILE A 74 23.70 -30.41 -11.33
C ILE A 74 24.06 -28.92 -11.39
N ASP A 75 24.66 -28.48 -12.51
CA ASP A 75 24.88 -27.06 -12.78
C ASP A 75 23.56 -26.30 -12.68
N THR A 76 23.62 -25.16 -12.03
CA THR A 76 22.40 -24.39 -11.74
C THR A 76 22.07 -23.49 -12.94
N PRO A 77 20.87 -23.58 -13.51
CA PRO A 77 20.36 -22.63 -14.50
C PRO A 77 20.41 -21.18 -14.00
N PHE A 78 20.21 -20.25 -14.89
CA PHE A 78 20.08 -18.85 -14.49
C PHE A 78 18.72 -18.65 -13.78
N PHE A 79 18.76 -18.19 -12.52
CA PHE A 79 17.60 -17.68 -11.78
C PHE A 79 17.87 -16.21 -11.50
N GLY A 80 17.01 -15.31 -11.95
CA GLY A 80 17.19 -13.88 -11.78
C GLY A 80 15.93 -13.06 -12.08
N THR A 81 16.07 -11.73 -12.02
CA THR A 81 15.03 -10.79 -12.43
C THR A 81 15.27 -10.34 -13.87
N PHE A 82 14.23 -9.80 -14.53
CA PHE A 82 14.40 -9.16 -15.84
C PHE A 82 15.50 -8.10 -15.83
N HIS A 83 15.45 -7.16 -14.92
CA HIS A 83 16.49 -6.11 -14.81
C HIS A 83 17.91 -6.69 -14.58
N GLY A 84 18.02 -7.76 -13.78
CA GLY A 84 19.30 -8.44 -13.57
C GLY A 84 19.83 -9.11 -14.84
N LEU A 85 18.93 -9.62 -15.69
CA LEU A 85 19.30 -10.18 -17.01
C LEU A 85 19.69 -9.06 -17.97
N PHE A 86 18.89 -8.00 -18.08
CA PHE A 86 19.18 -6.84 -18.93
C PHE A 86 20.53 -6.21 -18.60
N TYR A 87 20.79 -5.99 -17.32
CA TYR A 87 22.10 -5.49 -16.86
C TYR A 87 23.24 -6.37 -17.33
N LYS A 88 23.13 -7.69 -17.21
CA LYS A 88 24.19 -8.63 -17.67
C LYS A 88 24.38 -8.60 -19.19
N ILE A 89 23.30 -8.48 -19.96
CA ILE A 89 23.36 -8.37 -21.42
C ILE A 89 24.11 -7.10 -21.81
N LEU A 90 23.74 -5.96 -21.20
CA LEU A 90 24.33 -4.66 -21.51
C LEU A 90 25.78 -4.53 -21.04
N VAL A 91 26.12 -5.02 -19.86
CA VAL A 91 27.51 -5.05 -19.36
C VAL A 91 28.40 -5.89 -20.29
N ARG A 92 27.89 -7.02 -20.79
CA ARG A 92 28.66 -7.86 -21.72
C ARG A 92 28.94 -7.16 -23.05
N TYR A 93 28.04 -6.25 -23.48
CA TYR A 93 28.17 -5.54 -24.75
C TYR A 93 28.94 -4.21 -24.61
N TYR A 94 28.56 -3.38 -23.62
CA TYR A 94 29.11 -2.05 -23.42
C TYR A 94 30.33 -2.00 -22.48
N GLY A 95 30.62 -3.08 -21.74
CA GLY A 95 31.64 -3.17 -20.71
C GLY A 95 31.11 -2.68 -19.36
N GLU A 96 31.28 -1.41 -19.06
CA GLU A 96 30.80 -0.84 -17.79
C GLU A 96 29.43 -0.15 -17.96
N VAL A 97 28.52 -0.45 -17.04
CA VAL A 97 27.19 0.17 -16.94
C VAL A 97 26.99 0.65 -15.52
N SER A 98 26.91 1.97 -15.35
CA SER A 98 26.67 2.60 -14.05
C SER A 98 25.21 2.97 -13.91
N ILE A 99 24.61 2.61 -12.76
CA ILE A 99 23.19 2.85 -12.48
C ILE A 99 23.06 3.96 -11.44
N ILE A 100 22.15 4.91 -11.68
CA ILE A 100 21.80 5.92 -10.69
C ILE A 100 21.22 5.25 -9.44
N SER A 101 21.72 5.60 -8.27
CA SER A 101 21.17 5.07 -7.02
C SER A 101 19.82 5.71 -6.70
N THR A 102 18.94 4.96 -6.02
CA THR A 102 17.62 5.47 -5.59
C THR A 102 17.75 6.73 -4.73
N SER A 103 18.78 6.80 -3.87
CA SER A 103 19.02 7.98 -3.03
C SER A 103 19.48 9.18 -3.86
N GLU A 104 20.28 8.96 -4.90
CA GLU A 104 20.76 10.02 -5.78
C GLU A 104 19.63 10.57 -6.66
N ALA A 105 18.83 9.70 -7.26
CA ALA A 105 17.63 10.07 -8.00
C ALA A 105 16.65 10.87 -7.12
N TYR A 106 16.41 10.36 -5.91
CA TYR A 106 15.55 11.02 -4.92
C TYR A 106 16.05 12.43 -4.57
N MET A 107 17.34 12.58 -4.24
CA MET A 107 17.92 13.87 -3.86
C MET A 107 17.94 14.87 -5.02
N LEU A 108 18.13 14.38 -6.24
CA LEU A 108 18.09 15.21 -7.45
C LEU A 108 16.69 15.81 -7.66
N ILE A 109 15.67 14.98 -7.64
CA ILE A 109 14.27 15.43 -7.80
C ILE A 109 13.84 16.31 -6.62
N LYS A 110 14.20 15.94 -5.39
CA LYS A 110 13.93 16.76 -4.20
C LYS A 110 14.53 18.17 -4.33
N LYS A 111 15.79 18.26 -4.82
CA LYS A 111 16.45 19.53 -5.04
C LYS A 111 15.77 20.35 -6.15
N GLN A 112 15.35 19.71 -7.24
CA GLN A 112 14.64 20.39 -8.33
C GLN A 112 13.28 20.91 -7.86
N LEU A 113 12.50 20.10 -7.18
CA LEU A 113 11.23 20.51 -6.61
C LEU A 113 11.40 21.66 -5.61
N ALA A 114 12.45 21.65 -4.78
CA ALA A 114 12.73 22.73 -3.81
C ALA A 114 13.09 24.09 -4.46
N GLN A 115 13.41 24.13 -5.74
CA GLN A 115 13.57 25.39 -6.49
C GLN A 115 12.23 25.97 -6.94
N ILE A 116 11.25 25.10 -7.16
CA ILE A 116 9.91 25.45 -7.67
C ILE A 116 8.94 25.63 -6.50
N THR A 117 9.16 24.90 -5.40
CA THR A 117 8.26 24.83 -4.25
C THR A 117 9.02 24.98 -2.95
N GLU A 118 8.40 25.63 -1.95
CA GLU A 118 9.02 25.76 -0.62
C GLU A 118 8.93 24.48 0.21
N ASP A 119 7.92 23.63 -0.05
CA ASP A 119 7.69 22.37 0.63
C ASP A 119 7.73 21.19 -0.34
N VAL A 120 8.72 20.35 -0.16
CA VAL A 120 8.88 19.11 -0.92
C VAL A 120 8.66 17.92 0.00
N SER A 121 7.45 17.35 -0.05
CA SER A 121 7.17 16.10 0.66
C SER A 121 7.89 14.93 -0.02
N ASP A 122 8.22 13.91 0.77
CA ASP A 122 8.84 12.68 0.26
C ASP A 122 7.92 11.94 -0.72
N ASP A 123 6.60 12.02 -0.49
CA ASP A 123 5.60 11.41 -1.37
C ASP A 123 5.58 12.09 -2.75
N LYS A 124 5.68 13.42 -2.79
CA LYS A 124 5.79 14.17 -4.04
C LYS A 124 7.02 13.79 -4.86
N VAL A 125 8.16 13.61 -4.20
CA VAL A 125 9.39 13.14 -4.88
C VAL A 125 9.19 11.75 -5.48
N ARG A 126 8.57 10.85 -4.73
CA ARG A 126 8.26 9.48 -5.19
C ARG A 126 7.27 9.50 -6.35
N GLU A 127 6.24 10.35 -6.28
CA GLU A 127 5.27 10.53 -7.35
C GLU A 127 5.95 10.97 -8.65
N VAL A 128 6.84 11.97 -8.61
CA VAL A 128 7.62 12.40 -9.79
C VAL A 128 8.45 11.26 -10.35
N LEU A 129 9.19 10.52 -9.50
CA LEU A 129 10.01 9.38 -9.95
C LEU A 129 9.15 8.27 -10.58
N ASN A 130 7.99 7.97 -10.02
CA ASN A 130 7.05 7.00 -10.59
C ASN A 130 6.52 7.49 -11.96
N ASN A 131 6.16 8.76 -12.10
CA ASN A 131 5.75 9.34 -13.38
C ASN A 131 6.87 9.33 -14.43
N ILE A 132 8.13 9.54 -14.03
CA ILE A 132 9.29 9.40 -14.91
C ILE A 132 9.40 7.98 -15.45
N SER A 133 9.33 6.99 -14.57
CA SER A 133 9.34 5.57 -14.95
C SER A 133 8.18 5.22 -15.86
N LEU A 134 6.96 5.62 -15.50
CA LEU A 134 5.77 5.37 -16.31
C LEU A 134 5.87 6.01 -17.70
N LYS A 135 6.30 7.28 -17.79
CA LYS A 135 6.54 7.95 -19.09
C LYS A 135 7.50 7.16 -19.95
N LYS A 136 8.63 6.70 -19.40
CA LYS A 136 9.66 5.96 -20.14
C LYS A 136 9.17 4.60 -20.63
N THR A 137 8.41 3.89 -19.80
CA THR A 137 7.92 2.54 -20.13
C THR A 137 6.71 2.56 -21.06
N THR A 138 5.84 3.59 -20.98
CA THR A 138 4.65 3.69 -21.83
C THR A 138 4.87 4.49 -23.12
N GLN A 139 5.86 5.39 -23.18
CA GLN A 139 6.07 6.29 -24.32
C GLN A 139 6.29 5.55 -25.65
N ARG A 140 6.77 4.30 -25.62
CA ARG A 140 6.96 3.46 -26.81
C ARG A 140 5.61 3.00 -27.41
N TYR A 141 4.56 2.90 -26.57
CA TYR A 141 3.26 2.34 -26.93
C TYR A 141 2.11 3.36 -26.87
N ASP A 142 2.22 4.36 -25.99
CA ASP A 142 1.23 5.42 -25.82
C ASP A 142 1.91 6.80 -25.81
N THR A 143 1.60 7.61 -26.84
CA THR A 143 2.09 8.99 -26.96
C THR A 143 1.30 9.99 -26.12
N ASN A 144 0.19 9.57 -25.49
CA ASN A 144 -0.74 10.44 -24.76
C ASN A 144 -0.52 10.41 -23.24
N PHE A 145 0.65 9.99 -22.77
CA PHE A 145 0.96 9.97 -21.34
C PHE A 145 0.66 11.33 -20.67
N GLN A 146 -0.13 11.29 -19.61
CA GLN A 146 -0.45 12.45 -18.77
C GLN A 146 0.11 12.20 -17.36
N PRO A 147 0.98 13.09 -16.83
CA PRO A 147 1.45 12.98 -15.47
C PRO A 147 0.31 13.26 -14.47
N SER A 148 0.37 12.64 -13.30
CA SER A 148 -0.55 12.88 -12.19
C SER A 148 -0.38 14.26 -11.53
N LEU A 149 0.68 14.98 -11.86
CA LEU A 149 1.00 16.32 -11.38
C LEU A 149 1.04 17.34 -12.51
N SER A 150 1.19 18.62 -12.17
CA SER A 150 1.31 19.69 -13.16
C SER A 150 2.34 19.34 -14.24
N LYS A 151 1.90 19.35 -15.50
CA LYS A 151 2.74 19.00 -16.65
C LYS A 151 4.04 19.80 -16.71
N THR A 152 3.98 21.09 -16.40
CA THR A 152 5.17 21.97 -16.41
C THR A 152 6.19 21.53 -15.36
N ILE A 153 5.74 21.25 -14.13
CA ILE A 153 6.62 20.79 -13.05
C ILE A 153 7.23 19.44 -13.40
N PHE A 154 6.42 18.54 -13.95
CA PHE A 154 6.87 17.21 -14.36
C PHE A 154 7.95 17.30 -15.46
N GLU A 155 7.70 18.06 -16.53
CA GLU A 155 8.65 18.18 -17.65
C GLU A 155 9.98 18.81 -17.22
N ASP A 156 9.96 19.78 -16.30
CA ASP A 156 11.20 20.34 -15.74
C ASP A 156 11.96 19.30 -14.91
N CYS A 157 11.28 18.53 -14.06
CA CYS A 157 11.91 17.46 -13.29
C CYS A 157 12.46 16.36 -14.21
N TYR A 158 11.70 15.95 -15.22
CA TYR A 158 12.10 14.93 -16.20
C TYR A 158 13.36 15.36 -16.96
N ARG A 159 13.37 16.59 -17.47
CA ARG A 159 14.53 17.16 -18.19
C ARG A 159 15.77 17.18 -17.31
N VAL A 160 15.69 17.70 -16.08
CA VAL A 160 16.82 17.75 -15.15
C VAL A 160 17.32 16.34 -14.80
N TYR A 161 16.40 15.39 -14.67
CA TYR A 161 16.73 13.99 -14.39
C TYR A 161 17.52 13.34 -15.53
N GLU A 162 17.07 13.48 -16.78
CA GLU A 162 17.74 12.93 -17.95
C GLU A 162 19.08 13.62 -18.20
N GLU A 163 19.16 14.98 -18.15
CA GLU A 163 20.40 15.74 -18.31
C GLU A 163 21.46 15.34 -17.26
N TYR A 164 21.05 15.05 -16.02
CA TYR A 164 21.95 14.60 -14.97
C TYR A 164 22.51 13.20 -15.28
N LYS A 165 21.66 12.27 -15.70
CA LYS A 165 22.08 10.93 -16.09
C LYS A 165 23.07 10.97 -17.27
N ASP A 166 22.75 11.74 -18.30
CA ASP A 166 23.61 11.91 -19.47
C ASP A 166 24.98 12.48 -19.10
N LYS A 167 25.00 13.55 -18.30
CA LYS A 167 26.24 14.18 -17.84
C LYS A 167 27.13 13.23 -17.02
N LYS A 168 26.51 12.37 -16.21
CA LYS A 168 27.19 11.40 -15.34
C LYS A 168 27.40 10.04 -16.01
N ARG A 169 26.85 9.84 -17.22
CA ARG A 169 26.81 8.55 -17.93
C ARG A 169 26.15 7.45 -17.08
N LEU A 170 25.04 7.79 -16.44
CA LEU A 170 24.26 6.89 -15.62
C LEU A 170 23.02 6.41 -16.39
N TRP A 171 22.60 5.20 -16.10
CA TRP A 171 21.31 4.65 -16.54
C TRP A 171 20.42 4.40 -15.33
N ASP A 172 19.13 4.36 -15.53
CA ASP A 172 18.18 3.85 -14.53
C ASP A 172 17.67 2.45 -14.92
N PHE A 173 16.76 1.91 -14.13
CA PHE A 173 16.24 0.57 -14.40
C PHE A 173 15.40 0.52 -15.68
N ASP A 174 14.72 1.60 -16.05
CA ASP A 174 13.94 1.67 -17.27
C ASP A 174 14.85 1.74 -18.51
N ASP A 175 15.98 2.46 -18.41
CA ASP A 175 17.01 2.47 -19.47
C ASP A 175 17.56 1.07 -19.74
N LEU A 176 17.72 0.23 -18.70
CA LEU A 176 18.20 -1.14 -18.91
C LEU A 176 17.25 -1.93 -19.81
N GLN A 177 15.94 -1.78 -19.62
CA GLN A 177 14.94 -2.45 -20.45
C GLN A 177 15.00 -1.93 -21.89
N LEU A 178 14.85 -0.62 -22.06
CA LEU A 178 14.79 0.04 -23.38
C LEU A 178 16.07 -0.22 -24.19
N LYS A 179 17.26 -0.01 -23.61
CA LYS A 179 18.53 -0.23 -24.29
C LYS A 179 18.79 -1.70 -24.62
N THR A 180 18.24 -2.64 -23.83
CA THR A 180 18.33 -4.06 -24.18
C THR A 180 17.50 -4.37 -25.41
N ILE A 181 16.28 -3.86 -25.50
CA ILE A 181 15.43 -4.03 -26.68
C ILE A 181 16.14 -3.43 -27.91
N GLU A 182 16.55 -2.17 -27.84
CA GLU A 182 17.30 -1.51 -28.93
C GLU A 182 18.50 -2.32 -29.39
N LEU A 183 19.32 -2.81 -28.44
CA LEU A 183 20.50 -3.62 -28.76
C LEU A 183 20.14 -4.88 -29.54
N LEU A 184 19.07 -5.58 -29.13
CA LEU A 184 18.64 -6.83 -29.76
C LEU A 184 17.98 -6.59 -31.14
N GLU A 185 17.28 -5.48 -31.32
CA GLU A 185 16.67 -5.09 -32.59
C GLU A 185 17.72 -4.72 -33.65
N TYR A 186 18.70 -3.89 -33.26
CA TYR A 186 19.73 -3.41 -34.18
C TYR A 186 20.86 -4.42 -34.42
N ASN A 187 21.12 -5.35 -33.48
CA ASN A 187 22.21 -6.30 -33.60
C ASN A 187 21.72 -7.76 -33.73
N LYS A 188 21.42 -8.14 -34.98
CA LYS A 188 20.94 -9.50 -35.32
C LYS A 188 21.88 -10.63 -34.87
N ASN A 189 23.19 -10.39 -34.77
CA ASN A 189 24.15 -11.42 -34.33
C ASN A 189 24.05 -11.66 -32.84
N ILE A 190 23.89 -10.59 -32.04
CA ILE A 190 23.67 -10.68 -30.61
C ILE A 190 22.35 -11.38 -30.33
N LEU A 191 21.28 -10.99 -31.03
CA LEU A 191 19.97 -11.63 -30.91
C LEU A 191 20.05 -13.14 -31.18
N ARG A 192 20.69 -13.55 -32.28
CA ARG A 192 20.88 -14.98 -32.60
C ARG A 192 21.64 -15.71 -31.50
N SER A 193 22.69 -15.10 -30.96
CA SER A 193 23.49 -15.67 -29.88
C SER A 193 22.64 -15.92 -28.61
N TYR A 194 21.80 -14.93 -28.21
CA TYR A 194 20.94 -15.10 -27.04
C TYR A 194 19.80 -16.07 -27.29
N ARG A 195 19.18 -16.12 -28.48
CA ARG A 195 18.21 -17.14 -28.84
C ARG A 195 18.79 -18.55 -28.80
N SER A 196 20.02 -18.74 -29.26
CA SER A 196 20.68 -20.06 -29.22
C SER A 196 21.08 -20.44 -27.78
N LEU A 197 21.36 -19.48 -26.92
CA LEU A 197 21.70 -19.69 -25.51
C LEU A 197 20.45 -19.93 -24.67
N PHE A 198 19.41 -19.12 -24.78
CA PHE A 198 18.19 -19.21 -23.98
C PHE A 198 17.10 -19.98 -24.72
N LYS A 199 17.26 -21.28 -24.82
CA LYS A 199 16.32 -22.15 -25.52
C LYS A 199 15.00 -22.34 -24.77
N TYR A 200 15.05 -22.22 -23.43
CA TYR A 200 13.90 -22.37 -22.55
C TYR A 200 13.84 -21.22 -21.56
N ILE A 201 12.78 -20.43 -21.66
CA ILE A 201 12.55 -19.26 -20.83
C ILE A 201 11.35 -19.54 -19.95
N LEU A 202 11.57 -19.56 -18.62
CA LEU A 202 10.49 -19.71 -17.65
C LEU A 202 10.27 -18.38 -16.92
N VAL A 203 9.02 -17.96 -16.81
CA VAL A 203 8.63 -16.69 -16.20
C VAL A 203 7.66 -16.95 -15.06
N ASP A 204 8.01 -16.51 -13.86
CA ASP A 204 7.13 -16.51 -12.68
C ASP A 204 6.41 -15.16 -12.53
N GLU A 205 5.20 -15.21 -11.98
CA GLU A 205 4.34 -14.03 -11.80
C GLU A 205 4.17 -13.24 -13.12
N PHE A 206 3.87 -13.97 -14.20
CA PHE A 206 3.79 -13.40 -15.56
C PHE A 206 2.80 -12.24 -15.68
N GLN A 207 1.73 -12.19 -14.86
CA GLN A 207 0.77 -11.11 -14.80
C GLN A 207 1.36 -9.76 -14.36
N ASP A 208 2.56 -9.75 -13.79
CA ASP A 208 3.23 -8.53 -13.31
C ASP A 208 4.22 -7.96 -14.34
N CYS A 209 4.40 -8.63 -15.49
CA CYS A 209 5.25 -8.13 -16.55
C CYS A 209 4.67 -6.84 -17.18
N ASP A 210 5.56 -5.89 -17.44
CA ASP A 210 5.25 -4.70 -18.24
C ASP A 210 5.39 -4.97 -19.75
N ASP A 211 4.91 -4.05 -20.58
CA ASP A 211 4.88 -4.21 -22.05
C ASP A 211 6.29 -4.39 -22.63
N ILE A 212 7.32 -3.75 -22.07
CA ILE A 212 8.72 -3.88 -22.55
C ILE A 212 9.26 -5.28 -22.24
N GLN A 213 8.91 -5.84 -21.07
CA GLN A 213 9.29 -7.21 -20.72
C GLN A 213 8.60 -8.23 -21.62
N ILE A 214 7.34 -8.01 -21.96
CA ILE A 214 6.61 -8.84 -22.93
C ILE A 214 7.25 -8.76 -24.32
N GLU A 215 7.58 -7.55 -24.77
CA GLU A 215 8.30 -7.36 -26.04
C GLU A 215 9.64 -8.07 -26.06
N PHE A 216 10.43 -7.96 -24.98
CA PHE A 216 11.67 -8.71 -24.83
C PHE A 216 11.45 -10.22 -24.96
N LEU A 217 10.44 -10.76 -24.27
CA LEU A 217 10.11 -12.19 -24.35
C LEU A 217 9.77 -12.60 -25.80
N LYS A 218 8.99 -11.80 -26.53
CA LYS A 218 8.68 -12.06 -27.95
C LYS A 218 9.91 -12.04 -28.83
N ILE A 219 10.83 -11.08 -28.60
CA ILE A 219 12.06 -10.94 -29.40
C ILE A 219 13.00 -12.14 -29.21
N ILE A 220 13.16 -12.68 -28.00
CA ILE A 220 14.10 -13.78 -27.73
C ILE A 220 13.47 -15.17 -27.71
N ASN A 221 12.15 -15.27 -27.87
CA ASN A 221 11.40 -16.51 -27.66
C ASN A 221 11.79 -17.64 -28.63
N GLU A 222 12.21 -18.77 -28.04
CA GLU A 222 12.29 -20.09 -28.70
C GLU A 222 11.29 -21.06 -28.08
N ASN A 223 11.23 -21.14 -26.74
CA ASN A 223 10.23 -21.86 -25.95
C ASN A 223 9.98 -21.10 -24.65
N ILE A 224 8.78 -20.63 -24.43
CA ILE A 224 8.41 -19.88 -23.23
C ILE A 224 7.44 -20.66 -22.36
N PHE A 225 7.66 -20.63 -21.05
CA PHE A 225 6.83 -21.23 -20.05
C PHE A 225 6.48 -20.20 -18.97
N CYS A 226 5.32 -19.60 -19.09
CA CYS A 226 4.83 -18.56 -18.19
C CYS A 226 3.95 -19.17 -17.11
N VAL A 227 4.13 -18.75 -15.88
CA VAL A 227 3.27 -19.11 -14.75
C VAL A 227 2.76 -17.84 -14.10
N GLY A 228 1.46 -17.73 -13.93
CA GLY A 228 0.85 -16.53 -13.38
C GLY A 228 -0.61 -16.70 -13.00
N ASP A 229 -1.17 -15.62 -12.48
CA ASP A 229 -2.58 -15.51 -12.11
C ASP A 229 -3.03 -14.06 -12.34
N GLU A 230 -3.86 -13.81 -13.37
CA GLU A 230 -4.36 -12.48 -13.69
C GLU A 230 -5.18 -11.87 -12.56
N ASP A 231 -5.80 -12.71 -11.71
CA ASP A 231 -6.51 -12.26 -10.51
C ASP A 231 -5.57 -11.73 -9.40
N GLN A 232 -4.26 -11.93 -9.54
CA GLN A 232 -3.23 -11.37 -8.66
C GLN A 232 -2.44 -10.21 -9.31
N CYS A 233 -2.88 -9.70 -10.47
CA CYS A 233 -2.32 -8.51 -11.09
C CYS A 233 -2.75 -7.26 -10.31
N ILE A 234 -1.84 -6.69 -9.53
CA ILE A 234 -2.07 -5.53 -8.64
C ILE A 234 -1.01 -4.44 -8.79
N TYR A 235 -0.24 -4.46 -9.86
CA TYR A 235 0.82 -3.48 -10.15
C TYR A 235 0.57 -2.68 -11.43
N SER A 236 -0.72 -2.43 -11.80
CA SER A 236 -1.07 -1.66 -12.99
C SER A 236 -0.48 -0.25 -12.96
N PHE A 237 -0.34 0.34 -11.76
CA PHE A 237 0.35 1.62 -11.57
C PHE A 237 1.86 1.60 -11.91
N ARG A 238 2.43 0.41 -12.20
CA ARG A 238 3.79 0.20 -12.73
C ARG A 238 3.81 -0.29 -14.17
N GLY A 239 2.67 -0.26 -14.86
CA GLY A 239 2.55 -0.68 -16.24
C GLY A 239 2.24 -2.17 -16.45
N SER A 240 1.96 -2.96 -15.39
CA SER A 240 1.51 -4.34 -15.59
C SER A 240 0.06 -4.38 -16.09
N ASN A 241 -0.21 -5.29 -17.04
CA ASN A 241 -1.51 -5.42 -17.66
C ASN A 241 -2.00 -6.88 -17.61
N PRO A 242 -3.12 -7.19 -16.93
CA PRO A 242 -3.67 -8.55 -16.88
C PRO A 242 -4.12 -9.07 -18.25
N GLU A 243 -4.42 -8.18 -19.21
CA GLU A 243 -4.88 -8.55 -20.55
C GLU A 243 -3.86 -9.40 -21.30
N VAL A 244 -2.57 -9.18 -21.07
CA VAL A 244 -1.49 -10.00 -21.67
C VAL A 244 -1.65 -11.49 -21.33
N MET A 245 -2.11 -11.81 -20.12
CA MET A 245 -2.45 -13.20 -19.79
C MET A 245 -3.74 -13.64 -20.46
N VAL A 246 -4.80 -12.83 -20.40
CA VAL A 246 -6.11 -13.17 -20.95
C VAL A 246 -6.02 -13.40 -22.47
N HIS A 247 -5.21 -12.61 -23.17
CA HIS A 247 -4.95 -12.71 -24.62
C HIS A 247 -3.63 -13.41 -24.96
N PHE A 248 -3.14 -14.32 -24.10
CA PHE A 248 -1.85 -14.97 -24.26
C PHE A 248 -1.63 -15.61 -25.65
N GLU A 249 -2.66 -16.21 -26.24
CA GLU A 249 -2.58 -16.87 -27.56
C GLU A 249 -2.43 -15.86 -28.72
N GLU A 250 -2.87 -14.62 -28.51
CA GLU A 250 -2.68 -13.53 -29.49
C GLU A 250 -1.22 -13.04 -29.42
N GLU A 251 -0.69 -12.91 -28.21
CA GLU A 251 0.68 -12.49 -27.96
C GLU A 251 1.72 -13.58 -28.32
N PHE A 252 1.38 -14.84 -28.09
CA PHE A 252 2.19 -16.03 -28.34
C PHE A 252 1.37 -17.05 -29.14
N PRO A 253 1.32 -16.93 -30.49
CA PRO A 253 0.42 -17.76 -31.33
C PRO A 253 0.65 -19.27 -31.30
N ARG A 254 1.79 -19.74 -30.76
CA ARG A 254 2.07 -21.16 -30.53
C ARG A 254 1.67 -21.59 -29.12
N GLY A 255 0.93 -20.72 -28.43
CA GLY A 255 0.62 -20.82 -27.02
C GLY A 255 -0.45 -21.87 -26.72
N ASP A 256 -0.28 -22.53 -25.58
CA ASP A 256 -1.24 -23.43 -24.96
C ASP A 256 -1.45 -23.06 -23.51
N LYS A 257 -2.66 -23.30 -22.98
CA LYS A 257 -3.03 -22.93 -21.62
C LYS A 257 -3.28 -24.15 -20.77
N ILE A 258 -2.68 -24.18 -19.58
CA ILE A 258 -2.86 -25.24 -18.59
C ILE A 258 -3.32 -24.62 -17.27
N TYR A 259 -4.40 -25.16 -16.70
CA TYR A 259 -4.99 -24.64 -15.48
C TYR A 259 -4.63 -25.50 -14.29
N LEU A 260 -4.09 -24.91 -13.22
CA LEU A 260 -3.92 -25.60 -11.93
C LEU A 260 -5.22 -25.47 -11.14
N LYS A 261 -5.70 -26.59 -10.62
CA LYS A 261 -7.01 -26.64 -9.98
C LYS A 261 -6.94 -26.48 -8.46
N PHE A 262 -5.94 -27.06 -7.81
CA PHE A 262 -5.92 -27.20 -6.35
C PHE A 262 -5.17 -26.07 -5.66
N ASN A 263 -5.81 -25.48 -4.63
CA ASN A 263 -5.17 -24.62 -3.66
C ASN A 263 -4.71 -25.45 -2.45
N TYR A 264 -3.39 -25.49 -2.22
CA TYR A 264 -2.74 -26.25 -1.13
C TYR A 264 -2.50 -25.39 0.12
N ARG A 265 -2.80 -24.10 0.06
CA ARG A 265 -2.49 -23.12 1.12
C ARG A 265 -3.63 -23.00 2.11
N SER A 266 -4.80 -22.65 1.63
CA SER A 266 -5.91 -22.15 2.44
C SER A 266 -6.96 -23.23 2.68
N LYS A 267 -7.62 -23.15 3.82
CA LYS A 267 -8.77 -23.99 4.16
C LYS A 267 -9.94 -23.72 3.19
N LYS A 268 -10.86 -24.70 3.08
CA LYS A 268 -11.91 -24.76 2.06
C LYS A 268 -12.77 -23.49 1.99
N ASN A 269 -13.34 -23.05 3.11
CA ASN A 269 -14.22 -21.88 3.14
C ASN A 269 -13.53 -20.57 2.79
N ILE A 270 -12.21 -20.42 3.06
CA ILE A 270 -11.42 -19.26 2.63
C ILE A 270 -11.26 -19.25 1.11
N VAL A 271 -10.98 -20.41 0.51
CA VAL A 271 -10.92 -20.57 -0.95
C VAL A 271 -12.27 -20.25 -1.58
N ASP A 272 -13.36 -20.78 -1.02
CA ASP A 272 -14.71 -20.56 -1.55
C ASP A 272 -15.10 -19.09 -1.46
N LEU A 273 -14.80 -18.40 -0.34
CA LEU A 273 -15.01 -16.96 -0.21
C LEU A 273 -14.21 -16.17 -1.26
N SER A 274 -12.94 -16.49 -1.43
CA SER A 274 -12.08 -15.79 -2.39
C SER A 274 -12.63 -15.91 -3.82
N LYS A 275 -13.18 -17.06 -4.20
CA LYS A 275 -13.85 -17.26 -5.50
C LYS A 275 -15.06 -16.37 -5.65
N VAL A 276 -15.92 -16.28 -4.64
CA VAL A 276 -17.11 -15.43 -4.69
C VAL A 276 -16.73 -13.99 -4.92
N ILE A 277 -15.73 -13.48 -4.19
CA ILE A 277 -15.26 -12.10 -4.32
C ILE A 277 -14.75 -11.82 -5.74
N ILE A 278 -13.88 -12.66 -6.28
CA ILE A 278 -13.18 -12.37 -7.54
C ILE A 278 -14.05 -12.64 -8.78
N ASN A 279 -15.09 -13.45 -8.66
CA ASN A 279 -15.96 -13.80 -9.79
C ASN A 279 -16.79 -12.64 -10.35
N GLU A 280 -16.88 -11.54 -9.63
CA GLU A 280 -17.51 -10.29 -10.10
C GLU A 280 -16.65 -9.54 -11.15
N ASN A 281 -15.36 -9.87 -11.27
CA ASN A 281 -14.51 -9.32 -12.33
C ASN A 281 -14.82 -9.99 -13.67
N ILE A 282 -14.83 -9.20 -14.73
CA ILE A 282 -15.16 -9.64 -16.09
C ILE A 282 -13.91 -10.05 -16.84
N ASN A 283 -12.85 -9.23 -16.75
CA ASN A 283 -11.60 -9.45 -17.49
C ASN A 283 -10.70 -10.47 -16.76
N ARG A 284 -11.08 -11.75 -16.86
CA ARG A 284 -10.39 -12.88 -16.23
C ARG A 284 -10.75 -14.22 -16.86
N TYR A 285 -9.94 -15.24 -16.57
CA TYR A 285 -10.30 -16.62 -16.89
C TYR A 285 -11.34 -17.18 -15.90
N LYS A 286 -12.24 -18.00 -16.43
CA LYS A 286 -13.09 -18.85 -15.56
C LYS A 286 -12.26 -19.99 -15.01
N LYS A 287 -11.98 -19.95 -13.71
CA LYS A 287 -11.14 -20.95 -13.01
C LYS A 287 -12.00 -21.80 -12.08
N ASP A 288 -11.82 -23.12 -12.17
CA ASP A 288 -12.39 -24.07 -11.22
C ASP A 288 -11.35 -24.36 -10.12
N ILE A 289 -11.35 -23.51 -9.08
CA ILE A 289 -10.39 -23.61 -7.98
C ILE A 289 -11.03 -24.43 -6.84
N GLU A 290 -10.34 -25.48 -6.39
CA GLU A 290 -10.75 -26.29 -5.25
C GLU A 290 -9.66 -26.26 -4.16
N ALA A 291 -10.09 -26.19 -2.91
CA ALA A 291 -9.16 -26.39 -1.80
C ALA A 291 -8.73 -27.87 -1.75
N PHE A 292 -7.42 -28.11 -1.66
CA PHE A 292 -6.89 -29.44 -1.44
C PHE A 292 -7.23 -29.94 -0.03
N ASP A 293 -7.07 -29.08 0.97
CA ASP A 293 -7.56 -29.33 2.32
C ASP A 293 -9.05 -29.00 2.41
N ARG A 294 -9.85 -30.02 2.69
CA ARG A 294 -11.31 -29.91 2.75
C ARG A 294 -11.83 -29.44 4.11
N GLU A 295 -10.95 -29.30 5.10
CA GLU A 295 -11.33 -28.75 6.39
C GLU A 295 -11.73 -27.27 6.26
N GLU A 296 -12.63 -26.84 7.14
CA GLU A 296 -13.01 -25.44 7.21
C GLU A 296 -12.07 -24.67 8.15
N GLY A 297 -11.63 -23.50 7.70
CA GLY A 297 -10.95 -22.52 8.53
C GLY A 297 -11.97 -21.65 9.28
N LYS A 298 -11.45 -20.73 10.04
CA LYS A 298 -12.29 -19.76 10.75
C LYS A 298 -12.37 -18.45 9.99
N ILE A 299 -13.59 -18.05 9.56
CA ILE A 299 -13.84 -16.74 8.97
C ILE A 299 -14.71 -15.95 9.95
N ASP A 300 -14.19 -14.83 10.41
CA ASP A 300 -14.91 -13.89 11.28
C ASP A 300 -15.07 -12.55 10.56
N PHE A 301 -16.25 -11.96 10.67
CA PHE A 301 -16.55 -10.60 10.24
C PHE A 301 -17.02 -9.76 11.44
N TYR A 302 -16.42 -8.58 11.62
CA TYR A 302 -16.77 -7.68 12.72
C TYR A 302 -17.02 -6.26 12.23
N VAL A 303 -18.04 -5.63 12.79
CA VAL A 303 -18.38 -4.23 12.54
C VAL A 303 -18.17 -3.44 13.85
N PRO A 304 -16.91 -3.05 14.18
CA PRO A 304 -16.61 -2.20 15.32
C PRO A 304 -17.18 -0.80 15.11
N TYR A 305 -17.37 -0.06 16.20
CA TYR A 305 -17.85 1.31 16.10
C TYR A 305 -16.84 2.23 15.39
N ASP A 306 -15.57 2.15 15.79
CA ASP A 306 -14.48 2.98 15.27
C ASP A 306 -13.14 2.21 15.23
N GLU A 307 -12.07 2.91 14.82
CA GLU A 307 -10.69 2.38 14.76
C GLU A 307 -10.15 1.99 16.14
N ALA A 308 -10.57 2.66 17.19
CA ALA A 308 -10.12 2.38 18.54
C ALA A 308 -10.70 1.04 19.05
N GLU A 309 -11.97 0.78 18.80
CA GLU A 309 -12.57 -0.53 19.07
C GLU A 309 -11.98 -1.62 18.18
N GLN A 310 -11.78 -1.33 16.89
CA GLN A 310 -11.14 -2.24 15.95
C GLN A 310 -9.75 -2.68 16.44
N SER A 311 -8.86 -1.72 16.73
CA SER A 311 -7.50 -2.00 17.17
C SER A 311 -7.47 -2.78 18.51
N LYS A 312 -8.39 -2.47 19.42
CA LYS A 312 -8.55 -3.18 20.69
C LYS A 312 -8.93 -4.65 20.49
N LYS A 313 -9.90 -4.93 19.60
CA LYS A 313 -10.33 -6.31 19.30
C LYS A 313 -9.23 -7.11 18.63
N ILE A 314 -8.47 -6.50 17.72
CA ILE A 314 -7.33 -7.14 17.07
C ILE A 314 -6.27 -7.51 18.10
N ALA A 315 -5.88 -6.56 18.97
CA ALA A 315 -4.89 -6.81 20.00
C ALA A 315 -5.32 -7.94 20.96
N GLN A 316 -6.58 -7.98 21.37
CA GLN A 316 -7.14 -9.07 22.18
C GLN A 316 -7.03 -10.43 21.48
N LYS A 317 -7.42 -10.50 20.21
CA LYS A 317 -7.37 -11.72 19.39
C LYS A 317 -5.95 -12.24 19.21
N ILE A 318 -5.00 -11.34 18.97
CA ILE A 318 -3.57 -11.69 18.85
C ILE A 318 -3.03 -12.27 20.18
N LYS A 319 -3.40 -11.69 21.33
CA LYS A 319 -3.04 -12.22 22.63
C LYS A 319 -3.67 -13.60 22.90
N GLU A 320 -4.91 -13.84 22.45
CA GLU A 320 -5.55 -15.16 22.50
C GLU A 320 -4.76 -16.19 21.67
N TYR A 321 -4.31 -15.84 20.46
CA TYR A 321 -3.49 -16.72 19.65
C TYR A 321 -2.14 -17.01 20.32
N LYS A 322 -1.50 -16.00 20.90
CA LYS A 322 -0.24 -16.16 21.64
C LYS A 322 -0.41 -17.09 22.86
N ASN A 323 -1.50 -16.93 23.61
CA ASN A 323 -1.83 -17.78 24.75
C ASN A 323 -2.10 -19.24 24.36
N LYS A 324 -2.53 -19.48 23.10
CA LYS A 324 -2.67 -20.83 22.52
C LYS A 324 -1.35 -21.38 21.94
N GLY A 325 -0.22 -20.71 22.19
CA GLY A 325 1.11 -21.15 21.77
C GLY A 325 1.50 -20.79 20.34
N GLN A 326 0.69 -19.97 19.62
CA GLN A 326 1.05 -19.52 18.27
C GLN A 326 2.15 -18.44 18.34
N LYS A 327 2.97 -18.36 17.29
CA LYS A 327 3.96 -17.29 17.17
C LYS A 327 3.32 -16.03 16.61
N TYR A 328 3.82 -14.85 17.00
CA TYR A 328 3.35 -13.58 16.46
C TYR A 328 3.54 -13.48 14.94
N GLN A 329 4.67 -14.00 14.42
CA GLN A 329 4.99 -13.99 12.99
C GLN A 329 4.03 -14.82 12.12
N GLU A 330 3.18 -15.68 12.71
CA GLU A 330 2.11 -16.40 12.02
C GLU A 330 0.89 -15.53 11.75
N THR A 331 0.91 -14.27 12.22
CA THR A 331 -0.21 -13.33 12.13
C THR A 331 0.17 -12.10 11.33
N ALA A 332 -0.70 -11.70 10.39
CA ALA A 332 -0.60 -10.45 9.66
C ALA A 332 -1.85 -9.60 9.84
N VAL A 333 -1.65 -8.28 9.96
CA VAL A 333 -2.70 -7.25 9.83
C VAL A 333 -2.47 -6.53 8.50
N ILE A 334 -3.46 -6.60 7.63
CA ILE A 334 -3.37 -6.14 6.25
C ILE A 334 -4.32 -4.96 6.05
N TYR A 335 -3.84 -3.92 5.39
CA TYR A 335 -4.56 -2.70 5.12
C TYR A 335 -4.34 -2.22 3.68
N ARG A 336 -5.22 -1.32 3.19
CA ARG A 336 -5.15 -0.82 1.81
C ARG A 336 -4.02 0.19 1.63
N THR A 337 -3.88 1.15 2.54
CA THR A 337 -2.81 2.15 2.54
C THR A 337 -2.11 2.21 3.90
N ASN A 338 -0.89 2.74 3.91
CA ASN A 338 -0.10 2.83 5.14
C ASN A 338 -0.74 3.72 6.21
N MET A 339 -1.58 4.69 5.81
CA MET A 339 -2.29 5.59 6.74
C MET A 339 -3.13 4.83 7.77
N GLU A 340 -3.75 3.71 7.36
CA GLU A 340 -4.64 2.93 8.22
C GLU A 340 -3.91 2.15 9.33
N SER A 341 -2.59 2.01 9.22
CA SER A 341 -1.78 1.29 10.21
C SER A 341 -1.63 2.01 11.54
N ARG A 342 -1.83 3.35 11.59
CA ARG A 342 -1.54 4.18 12.76
C ARG A 342 -2.24 3.70 14.03
N SER A 343 -3.55 3.51 14.00
CA SER A 343 -4.33 3.09 15.17
C SER A 343 -3.91 1.72 15.70
N ILE A 344 -3.46 0.83 14.81
CA ILE A 344 -2.93 -0.49 15.16
C ILE A 344 -1.54 -0.35 15.82
N ILE A 345 -0.66 0.46 15.24
CA ILE A 345 0.68 0.74 15.79
C ILE A 345 0.57 1.32 17.20
N ASP A 346 -0.26 2.36 17.39
CA ASP A 346 -0.49 2.96 18.69
C ASP A 346 -0.96 1.93 19.73
N ARG A 347 -1.92 1.09 19.33
CA ARG A 347 -2.45 0.02 20.19
C ARG A 347 -1.37 -1.00 20.56
N PHE A 348 -0.58 -1.45 19.60
CA PHE A 348 0.45 -2.45 19.82
C PHE A 348 1.57 -1.93 20.71
N ILE A 349 1.97 -0.66 20.59
CA ILE A 349 2.93 -0.01 21.48
C ILE A 349 2.38 0.03 22.91
N ARG A 350 1.15 0.51 23.12
CA ARG A 350 0.49 0.60 24.43
C ARG A 350 0.36 -0.78 25.10
N GLU A 351 0.08 -1.83 24.32
CA GLU A 351 -0.13 -3.19 24.83
C GLU A 351 1.11 -4.08 24.76
N LYS A 352 2.27 -3.50 24.36
CA LYS A 352 3.57 -4.17 24.23
C LYS A 352 3.52 -5.42 23.33
N ILE A 353 2.74 -5.36 22.25
CA ILE A 353 2.68 -6.40 21.22
C ILE A 353 3.80 -6.12 20.22
N PRO A 354 4.76 -7.05 20.02
CA PRO A 354 5.83 -6.84 19.05
C PRO A 354 5.27 -6.89 17.62
N PHE A 355 5.67 -5.93 16.80
CA PHE A 355 5.25 -5.83 15.42
C PHE A 355 6.41 -5.50 14.48
N LYS A 356 6.24 -5.78 13.19
CA LYS A 356 7.16 -5.46 12.12
C LYS A 356 6.40 -4.89 10.93
N LEU A 357 6.80 -3.71 10.48
CA LEU A 357 6.30 -3.14 9.23
C LEU A 357 7.08 -3.74 8.06
N LEU A 358 6.38 -4.29 7.05
CA LEU A 358 7.02 -4.69 5.79
C LEU A 358 7.29 -3.48 4.91
N ASP A 359 6.42 -2.49 4.90
CA ASP A 359 6.58 -1.20 4.24
C ASP A 359 7.51 -0.31 5.08
N LYS A 360 8.79 -0.45 4.90
CA LYS A 360 9.88 -0.10 5.84
C LYS A 360 9.99 1.36 6.28
N ASP A 361 9.36 2.31 5.59
CA ASP A 361 9.65 3.74 5.78
C ASP A 361 8.41 4.58 6.15
N PHE A 362 7.27 3.94 6.44
CA PHE A 362 6.09 4.70 6.81
C PHE A 362 6.11 5.10 8.29
N ASN A 363 6.02 6.40 8.53
CA ASN A 363 5.71 7.01 9.82
C ASN A 363 4.72 8.14 9.60
N PHE A 364 3.49 7.99 10.06
CA PHE A 364 2.43 8.98 9.93
C PHE A 364 2.86 10.38 10.39
N PHE A 365 3.56 10.48 11.52
CA PHE A 365 3.99 11.76 12.08
C PHE A 365 5.11 12.46 11.28
N LYS A 366 5.69 11.79 10.26
CA LYS A 366 6.65 12.40 9.31
C LYS A 366 5.97 13.02 8.08
N HIS A 367 4.65 12.90 7.96
CA HIS A 367 3.93 13.63 6.94
C HIS A 367 4.09 15.14 7.16
N PHE A 368 4.25 15.94 6.08
CA PHE A 368 4.58 17.36 6.21
C PHE A 368 3.56 18.14 7.05
N ILE A 369 2.26 17.86 6.91
CA ILE A 369 1.19 18.45 7.71
C ILE A 369 1.39 18.16 9.20
N CYS A 370 1.67 16.90 9.53
CA CYS A 370 1.92 16.51 10.92
C CYS A 370 3.16 17.22 11.48
N GLU A 371 4.25 17.24 10.72
CA GLU A 371 5.49 17.93 11.14
C GLU A 371 5.29 19.44 11.29
N ASP A 372 4.46 20.06 10.46
CA ASP A 372 4.14 21.49 10.58
C ASP A 372 3.35 21.77 11.86
N ILE A 373 2.27 21.02 12.12
CA ILE A 373 1.48 21.17 13.35
C ILE A 373 2.36 20.87 14.58
N LEU A 374 3.19 19.83 14.52
CA LEU A 374 4.15 19.52 15.60
C LEU A 374 5.17 20.62 15.83
N ALA A 375 5.62 21.30 14.78
CA ALA A 375 6.54 22.42 14.92
C ALA A 375 5.89 23.61 15.66
N TYR A 376 4.62 23.94 15.37
CA TYR A 376 3.86 24.91 16.15
C TYR A 376 3.75 24.50 17.64
N LEU A 377 3.40 23.23 17.89
CA LEU A 377 3.27 22.72 19.25
C LEU A 377 4.61 22.70 20.02
N LYS A 378 5.73 22.34 19.37
CA LYS A 378 7.08 22.37 19.96
C LYS A 378 7.50 23.79 20.32
N LEU A 379 7.29 24.75 19.43
CA LEU A 379 7.59 26.16 19.70
C LEU A 379 6.80 26.75 20.87
N SER A 380 5.60 26.25 21.15
CA SER A 380 4.81 26.66 22.32
C SER A 380 5.46 26.24 23.65
N ILE A 381 6.30 25.21 23.63
CA ILE A 381 7.03 24.68 24.79
C ILE A 381 8.45 25.28 24.83
N ASP A 382 9.16 25.21 23.70
CA ASP A 382 10.51 25.73 23.54
C ASP A 382 10.57 26.78 22.40
N PRO A 383 10.43 28.07 22.73
CA PRO A 383 10.53 29.16 21.74
C PRO A 383 11.91 29.32 21.11
N SER A 384 12.93 28.59 21.60
CA SER A 384 14.29 28.60 21.06
C SER A 384 14.54 27.49 20.01
N ASP A 385 13.54 26.65 19.74
CA ASP A 385 13.64 25.59 18.71
C ASP A 385 13.69 26.18 17.30
N ARG A 386 14.91 26.27 16.77
CA ARG A 386 15.21 26.90 15.48
C ARG A 386 14.68 26.11 14.30
N GLU A 387 14.66 24.80 14.39
CA GLU A 387 14.18 23.94 13.29
C GLU A 387 12.67 24.12 13.14
N SER A 388 11.93 24.01 14.23
CA SER A 388 10.49 24.24 14.25
C SER A 388 10.14 25.66 13.81
N PHE A 389 10.91 26.67 14.23
CA PHE A 389 10.68 28.06 13.82
C PHE A 389 10.83 28.27 12.32
N ILE A 390 11.94 27.80 11.73
CA ILE A 390 12.19 27.92 10.28
C ILE A 390 11.10 27.21 9.49
N ARG A 391 10.59 26.11 10.02
CA ARG A 391 9.56 25.31 9.38
C ARG A 391 8.23 26.05 9.25
N ILE A 392 7.82 26.82 10.28
CA ILE A 392 6.46 27.38 10.34
C ILE A 392 6.39 28.88 10.02
N ILE A 393 7.49 29.60 10.02
CA ILE A 393 7.46 31.07 9.99
C ILE A 393 6.76 31.63 8.72
N ASN A 394 6.83 30.91 7.60
CA ASN A 394 6.13 31.24 6.35
C ASN A 394 5.00 30.24 6.00
N LYS A 395 4.38 29.59 6.99
CA LYS A 395 3.23 28.68 6.80
C LYS A 395 2.09 29.04 7.75
N PRO A 396 1.11 29.82 7.33
CA PRO A 396 0.93 30.46 6.01
C PRO A 396 1.99 31.51 5.70
N PHE A 397 1.99 31.99 4.45
CA PHE A 397 3.02 32.89 3.95
C PHE A 397 2.96 34.28 4.66
N ARG A 398 4.04 34.59 5.40
CA ARG A 398 4.16 35.81 6.22
C ARG A 398 5.18 36.80 5.69
N TYR A 399 5.66 36.60 4.44
CA TYR A 399 6.60 37.49 3.74
C TYR A 399 7.98 37.64 4.40
N VAL A 400 8.40 36.69 5.26
CA VAL A 400 9.77 36.69 5.79
C VAL A 400 10.73 36.27 4.67
N SER A 401 11.66 37.17 4.34
CA SER A 401 12.55 37.04 3.20
C SER A 401 13.58 35.91 3.38
N LYS A 402 14.03 35.32 2.27
CA LYS A 402 15.14 34.35 2.30
C LYS A 402 16.41 34.97 2.92
N GLY A 403 16.67 36.27 2.69
CA GLY A 403 17.78 37.02 3.29
C GLY A 403 17.70 37.06 4.82
N ALA A 404 16.52 37.42 5.37
CA ALA A 404 16.28 37.44 6.82
C ALA A 404 16.51 36.03 7.44
N LEU A 405 16.04 34.97 6.79
CA LEU A 405 16.26 33.58 7.26
C LEU A 405 17.73 33.14 7.18
N VAL A 406 18.48 33.59 6.18
CA VAL A 406 19.94 33.35 6.12
C VAL A 406 20.66 34.05 7.28
N ASN A 407 20.31 35.29 7.57
CA ASN A 407 20.87 36.06 8.71
C ASN A 407 20.50 35.37 10.05
N PHE A 408 19.24 34.96 10.21
CA PHE A 408 18.78 34.19 11.35
C PHE A 408 19.61 32.93 11.54
N ARG A 409 19.85 32.12 10.46
CA ARG A 409 20.65 30.89 10.53
C ARG A 409 22.10 31.12 10.93
N LYS A 410 22.71 32.22 10.53
CA LYS A 410 24.10 32.57 10.88
C LYS A 410 24.27 33.04 12.33
N SER A 411 23.21 33.45 12.99
CA SER A 411 23.27 33.90 14.38
C SER A 411 23.42 32.70 15.33
N ASN A 412 24.34 32.76 16.28
CA ASN A 412 24.58 31.71 17.30
C ASN A 412 23.93 32.05 18.65
N LYS A 413 23.09 33.05 18.74
CA LYS A 413 22.45 33.45 20.00
C LYS A 413 21.36 32.42 20.38
N SER A 414 21.40 31.96 21.64
CA SER A 414 20.34 31.12 22.23
C SER A 414 19.32 32.07 22.89
N MET A 415 18.19 32.29 22.19
CA MET A 415 17.08 33.13 22.66
C MET A 415 15.82 32.75 21.91
N ASN A 416 14.69 33.32 22.29
CA ASN A 416 13.42 33.16 21.56
C ASN A 416 13.64 33.46 20.06
N CYS A 417 13.24 32.56 19.20
CA CYS A 417 13.47 32.64 17.74
C CYS A 417 12.77 33.83 17.09
N PHE A 418 11.62 34.26 17.60
CA PHE A 418 10.91 35.44 17.13
C PHE A 418 11.69 36.72 17.40
N ASP A 419 12.19 36.88 18.66
CA ASP A 419 13.03 38.00 19.05
C ASP A 419 14.35 38.02 18.28
N LEU A 420 14.93 36.81 18.06
CA LEU A 420 16.15 36.67 17.29
C LEU A 420 15.93 37.14 15.85
N LEU A 421 14.84 36.72 15.19
CA LEU A 421 14.51 37.14 13.82
C LEU A 421 14.38 38.66 13.75
N LEU A 422 13.66 39.31 14.69
CA LEU A 422 13.48 40.74 14.75
C LEU A 422 14.82 41.48 14.98
N SER A 423 15.75 40.88 15.73
CA SER A 423 17.09 41.45 15.98
C SER A 423 18.04 41.37 14.77
N CYS A 424 17.74 40.54 13.77
CA CYS A 424 18.59 40.36 12.58
C CYS A 424 18.47 41.50 11.55
N GLY A 425 17.62 42.49 11.75
CA GLY A 425 17.64 43.78 11.08
C GLY A 425 17.10 43.86 9.64
N ASP A 426 16.53 42.75 9.11
CA ASP A 426 16.07 42.67 7.71
C ASP A 426 14.55 42.41 7.61
N ILE A 427 13.79 42.98 8.58
CA ILE A 427 12.34 42.79 8.69
C ILE A 427 11.65 44.16 8.45
N HIS A 428 10.69 44.15 7.52
CA HIS A 428 9.93 45.37 7.23
C HIS A 428 9.05 45.77 8.44
N PRO A 429 8.92 47.04 8.82
CA PRO A 429 8.16 47.52 9.99
C PRO A 429 6.73 46.95 10.07
N PHE A 430 6.06 46.80 8.96
CA PHE A 430 4.73 46.20 8.86
C PHE A 430 4.69 44.71 9.35
N GLN A 431 5.79 43.98 9.21
CA GLN A 431 5.88 42.57 9.61
C GLN A 431 6.20 42.41 11.10
N VAL A 432 6.87 43.39 11.72
CA VAL A 432 7.29 43.34 13.14
C VAL A 432 6.10 42.99 14.03
N LYS A 433 5.01 43.73 13.91
CA LYS A 433 3.80 43.52 14.71
C LYS A 433 3.20 42.10 14.48
N LYS A 434 3.14 41.68 13.23
CA LYS A 434 2.62 40.31 12.90
C LYS A 434 3.47 39.19 13.51
N ILE A 435 4.79 39.38 13.53
CA ILE A 435 5.73 38.39 14.14
C ILE A 435 5.59 38.40 15.67
N GLU A 436 5.43 39.56 16.29
CA GLU A 436 5.19 39.68 17.73
C GLU A 436 3.84 39.08 18.14
N ASP A 437 2.78 39.30 17.37
CA ASP A 437 1.47 38.71 17.63
C ASP A 437 1.52 37.19 17.45
N LEU A 438 2.17 36.67 16.40
CA LEU A 438 2.40 35.25 16.21
C LEU A 438 3.17 34.61 17.40
N ASN A 439 4.21 35.30 17.92
CA ASN A 439 4.94 34.84 19.12
C ASN A 439 4.01 34.68 20.32
N LYS A 440 3.14 35.69 20.58
CA LYS A 440 2.16 35.63 21.67
C LYS A 440 1.18 34.46 21.50
N ASP A 441 0.67 34.29 20.27
CA ASP A 441 -0.30 33.23 19.95
C ASP A 441 0.32 31.87 20.14
N ILE A 442 1.53 31.63 19.63
CA ILE A 442 2.24 30.36 19.81
C ILE A 442 2.51 30.06 21.29
N LEU A 443 2.97 31.03 22.08
CA LEU A 443 3.17 30.84 23.51
C LEU A 443 1.87 30.54 24.26
N ASN A 444 0.74 31.08 23.79
CA ASN A 444 -0.58 30.77 24.33
C ASN A 444 -1.04 29.33 24.09
N LEU A 445 -0.59 28.67 23.01
CA LEU A 445 -0.96 27.26 22.72
C LEU A 445 -0.69 26.35 23.93
N ASN A 446 0.43 26.55 24.65
CA ASN A 446 0.78 25.71 25.80
C ASN A 446 -0.17 25.88 27.01
N ARG A 447 -1.03 26.89 27.00
CA ARG A 447 -2.07 27.11 28.01
C ARG A 447 -3.41 26.47 27.64
N MET A 448 -3.55 26.01 26.42
CA MET A 448 -4.75 25.36 25.89
C MET A 448 -4.71 23.85 26.11
N THR A 449 -5.86 23.19 26.00
CA THR A 449 -5.88 21.75 25.81
C THR A 449 -5.27 21.42 24.43
N LEU A 450 -4.67 20.23 24.29
CA LEU A 450 -4.06 19.84 22.99
C LEU A 450 -5.03 19.99 21.82
N ARG A 451 -6.29 19.57 22.00
CA ARG A 451 -7.34 19.72 20.96
C ARG A 451 -7.56 21.19 20.58
N ALA A 452 -7.74 22.06 21.58
CA ALA A 452 -7.95 23.49 21.34
C ALA A 452 -6.72 24.13 20.67
N ALA A 453 -5.51 23.72 21.05
CA ALA A 453 -4.28 24.19 20.43
C ALA A 453 -4.20 23.78 18.94
N ILE A 454 -4.56 22.54 18.59
CA ILE A 454 -4.59 22.08 17.20
C ILE A 454 -5.65 22.87 16.42
N ASP A 455 -6.87 23.00 16.95
CA ASP A 455 -7.93 23.75 16.27
C ASP A 455 -7.53 25.23 16.07
N PHE A 456 -6.86 25.86 17.05
CA PHE A 456 -6.33 27.23 16.96
C PHE A 456 -5.26 27.36 15.86
N ILE A 457 -4.33 26.39 15.75
CA ILE A 457 -3.33 26.40 14.66
C ILE A 457 -4.02 26.34 13.30
N LEU A 458 -5.06 25.53 13.17
CA LEU A 458 -5.75 25.32 11.91
C LEU A 458 -6.57 26.53 11.49
N SER A 459 -7.33 27.14 12.42
CA SER A 459 -8.27 28.24 12.14
C SER A 459 -7.67 29.63 12.36
N ASP A 460 -7.13 29.88 13.56
CA ASP A 460 -6.75 31.23 13.98
C ASP A 460 -5.34 31.63 13.52
N LEU A 461 -4.46 30.63 13.29
CA LEU A 461 -3.15 30.86 12.66
C LEU A 461 -3.19 30.60 11.13
N ASP A 462 -4.37 30.47 10.54
CA ASP A 462 -4.65 30.36 9.10
C ASP A 462 -3.95 29.17 8.42
N TYR A 463 -3.64 28.06 9.16
CA TYR A 463 -2.95 26.94 8.57
C TYR A 463 -3.83 26.15 7.57
N LEU A 464 -5.16 26.14 7.74
CA LEU A 464 -6.09 25.56 6.76
C LEU A 464 -6.05 26.31 5.42
N ASP A 465 -5.92 27.63 5.44
CA ASP A 465 -5.81 28.41 4.21
C ASP A 465 -4.48 28.14 3.49
N HIS A 466 -3.39 27.96 4.26
CA HIS A 466 -2.13 27.48 3.69
C HIS A 466 -2.28 26.12 3.00
N LEU A 467 -3.08 25.20 3.56
CA LEU A 467 -3.32 23.88 2.93
C LEU A 467 -4.16 24.02 1.65
N LYS A 468 -5.12 24.94 1.58
CA LYS A 468 -5.88 25.24 0.35
C LYS A 468 -4.97 25.78 -0.74
N ASP A 469 -4.16 26.80 -0.40
CA ASP A 469 -3.17 27.37 -1.32
C ASP A 469 -2.18 26.30 -1.83
N TYR A 470 -1.80 25.36 -0.96
CA TYR A 470 -0.96 24.24 -1.31
C TYR A 470 -1.67 23.29 -2.29
N ALA A 471 -2.92 22.93 -2.01
CA ALA A 471 -3.71 22.06 -2.86
C ALA A 471 -3.90 22.64 -4.27
N ASP A 472 -4.28 23.93 -4.35
CA ASP A 472 -4.46 24.64 -5.61
C ASP A 472 -3.15 24.72 -6.41
N LYS A 473 -2.05 25.04 -5.75
CA LYS A 473 -0.73 25.16 -6.37
C LYS A 473 -0.23 23.84 -6.99
N TYR A 474 -0.57 22.70 -6.37
CA TYR A 474 -0.10 21.38 -6.79
C TYR A 474 -1.15 20.53 -7.49
N ASN A 475 -2.33 21.10 -7.78
CA ASN A 475 -3.47 20.39 -8.37
C ASN A 475 -3.81 19.10 -7.62
N GLN A 476 -3.84 19.22 -6.28
CA GLN A 476 -4.17 18.12 -5.37
C GLN A 476 -5.54 18.39 -4.74
N GLU A 477 -6.31 17.35 -4.48
CA GLU A 477 -7.60 17.49 -3.79
C GLU A 477 -7.38 17.90 -2.32
N ILE A 478 -8.01 18.99 -1.88
CA ILE A 478 -7.90 19.48 -0.51
C ILE A 478 -8.38 18.45 0.51
N GLU A 479 -9.36 17.61 0.13
CA GLU A 479 -9.93 16.55 0.95
C GLU A 479 -8.88 15.54 1.39
N GLU A 480 -7.88 15.24 0.56
CA GLU A 480 -6.77 14.34 0.93
C GLU A 480 -5.91 14.94 2.05
N LEU A 481 -5.66 16.25 2.00
CA LEU A 481 -4.89 16.94 3.04
C LEU A 481 -5.68 17.05 4.34
N LEU A 482 -7.00 17.29 4.24
CA LEU A 482 -7.89 17.33 5.40
C LEU A 482 -8.04 15.97 6.07
N ASP A 483 -8.02 14.88 5.31
CA ASP A 483 -8.01 13.51 5.85
C ASP A 483 -6.80 13.26 6.77
N ILE A 484 -5.65 13.87 6.46
CA ILE A 484 -4.44 13.78 7.31
C ILE A 484 -4.59 14.62 8.57
N VAL A 485 -5.17 15.82 8.45
CA VAL A 485 -5.48 16.67 9.61
C VAL A 485 -6.42 15.96 10.58
N GLU A 486 -7.49 15.34 10.06
CA GLU A 486 -8.43 14.61 10.90
C GLU A 486 -7.80 13.38 11.56
N GLU A 487 -6.95 12.63 10.84
CA GLU A 487 -6.18 11.53 11.41
C GLU A 487 -5.22 12.02 12.52
N PHE A 488 -4.61 13.20 12.35
CA PHE A 488 -3.78 13.80 13.39
C PHE A 488 -4.60 14.18 14.63
N LYS A 489 -5.81 14.74 14.45
CA LYS A 489 -6.73 15.04 15.56
C LYS A 489 -7.17 13.78 16.30
N VAL A 490 -7.42 12.69 15.56
CA VAL A 490 -7.75 11.38 16.17
C VAL A 490 -6.57 10.85 16.98
N ALA A 491 -5.34 10.97 16.47
CA ALA A 491 -4.14 10.60 17.22
C ALA A 491 -3.96 11.38 18.52
N ALA A 492 -4.31 12.67 18.49
CA ALA A 492 -4.20 13.58 19.64
C ALA A 492 -5.33 13.40 20.68
N LYS A 493 -6.44 12.73 20.33
CA LYS A 493 -7.69 12.69 21.13
C LYS A 493 -7.51 12.23 22.58
N ASP A 494 -6.61 11.28 22.82
CA ASP A 494 -6.38 10.68 24.14
C ASP A 494 -5.45 11.51 25.04
N PHE A 495 -4.93 12.65 24.52
CA PHE A 495 -3.96 13.49 25.22
C PHE A 495 -4.54 14.86 25.52
N ASN A 496 -4.43 15.30 26.78
CA ASN A 496 -4.87 16.63 27.19
C ASN A 496 -3.77 17.69 27.10
N LYS A 497 -2.50 17.29 27.26
CA LYS A 497 -1.35 18.19 27.28
C LYS A 497 -0.43 17.95 26.09
N ILE A 498 0.08 19.03 25.51
CA ILE A 498 1.00 19.01 24.36
C ILE A 498 2.23 18.16 24.69
N ILE A 499 2.86 18.34 25.84
CA ILE A 499 4.08 17.60 26.21
C ILE A 499 3.89 16.08 26.23
N ASN A 500 2.73 15.58 26.68
CA ASN A 500 2.45 14.16 26.74
C ASN A 500 2.28 13.57 25.34
N PHE A 501 1.71 14.34 24.43
CA PHE A 501 1.55 13.93 23.04
C PHE A 501 2.89 13.91 22.30
N LEU A 502 3.75 14.92 22.51
CA LEU A 502 5.09 14.94 21.92
C LEU A 502 5.95 13.75 22.43
N ALA A 503 5.87 13.44 23.72
CA ALA A 503 6.55 12.25 24.28
C ALA A 503 6.03 10.94 23.65
N HIS A 504 4.72 10.82 23.45
CA HIS A 504 4.14 9.65 22.77
C HIS A 504 4.66 9.51 21.32
N ILE A 505 4.77 10.61 20.58
CA ILE A 505 5.30 10.58 19.22
C ILE A 505 6.76 10.11 19.19
N GLU A 506 7.57 10.58 20.15
CA GLU A 506 8.95 10.12 20.28
C GLU A 506 9.02 8.61 20.58
N ASP A 507 8.14 8.11 21.45
CA ASP A 507 8.01 6.67 21.73
C ASP A 507 7.63 5.89 20.46
N VAL A 508 6.70 6.40 19.65
CA VAL A 508 6.32 5.80 18.35
C VAL A 508 7.52 5.74 17.42
N GLU A 509 8.26 6.84 17.25
CA GLU A 509 9.44 6.88 16.39
C GLU A 509 10.52 5.89 16.84
N ASN A 510 10.76 5.78 18.14
CA ASN A 510 11.76 4.86 18.69
C ASN A 510 11.34 3.40 18.47
N ASN A 511 10.08 3.05 18.72
CA ASN A 511 9.57 1.70 18.45
C ASN A 511 9.63 1.33 16.96
N LEU A 512 9.32 2.27 16.05
CA LEU A 512 9.44 2.06 14.62
C LEU A 512 10.90 1.82 14.18
N LYS A 513 11.85 2.55 14.75
CA LYS A 513 13.29 2.33 14.49
C LYS A 513 13.75 0.95 15.00
N GLU A 514 13.33 0.56 16.20
CA GLU A 514 13.67 -0.73 16.78
C GLU A 514 13.07 -1.90 16.00
N SER A 515 11.85 -1.77 15.51
CA SER A 515 11.16 -2.82 14.73
C SER A 515 11.91 -3.20 13.45
N LYS A 516 12.73 -2.28 12.90
CA LYS A 516 13.53 -2.51 11.69
C LYS A 516 14.73 -3.44 11.90
N ASN A 517 15.29 -3.49 13.11
CA ASN A 517 16.62 -4.03 13.38
C ASN A 517 16.62 -5.41 14.09
N ARG A 518 15.48 -5.98 14.40
CA ARG A 518 15.41 -7.24 15.18
C ARG A 518 14.75 -8.35 14.39
N GLU A 519 15.42 -9.52 14.29
CA GLU A 519 14.78 -10.81 14.02
C GLU A 519 14.00 -11.26 15.24
N ILE A 520 12.83 -10.67 15.47
CA ILE A 520 11.97 -10.98 16.62
C ILE A 520 10.70 -11.65 16.10
N ASP A 521 10.16 -12.59 16.89
CA ASP A 521 8.79 -13.08 16.71
C ASP A 521 7.82 -11.90 16.86
N ALA A 522 7.30 -11.38 15.77
CA ALA A 522 6.51 -10.15 15.71
C ALA A 522 5.33 -10.28 14.73
N VAL A 523 4.22 -9.60 15.03
CA VAL A 523 3.07 -9.49 14.12
C VAL A 523 3.46 -8.68 12.90
N ILE A 524 3.08 -9.16 11.74
CA ILE A 524 3.34 -8.44 10.48
C ILE A 524 2.25 -7.39 10.24
N LEU A 525 2.67 -6.16 10.00
CA LEU A 525 1.80 -5.07 9.55
C LEU A 525 2.21 -4.70 8.13
N SER A 526 1.27 -4.67 7.19
CA SER A 526 1.60 -4.37 5.78
C SER A 526 0.39 -3.98 4.97
N THR A 527 0.64 -3.22 3.91
CA THR A 527 -0.33 -3.05 2.84
C THR A 527 -0.57 -4.39 2.10
N VAL A 528 -1.70 -4.50 1.38
CA VAL A 528 -1.95 -5.66 0.52
C VAL A 528 -0.82 -5.88 -0.48
N HIS A 529 -0.28 -4.81 -1.05
CA HIS A 529 0.84 -4.89 -1.99
C HIS A 529 2.09 -5.51 -1.35
N GLY A 530 2.39 -5.14 -0.11
CA GLY A 530 3.58 -5.61 0.60
C GLY A 530 3.52 -7.09 1.01
N VAL A 531 2.32 -7.67 1.13
CA VAL A 531 2.15 -9.10 1.47
C VAL A 531 1.97 -10.00 0.26
N LYS A 532 2.04 -9.47 -0.97
CA LYS A 532 1.97 -10.31 -2.17
C LYS A 532 3.07 -11.38 -2.14
N GLY A 533 2.70 -12.62 -2.41
CA GLY A 533 3.63 -13.77 -2.31
C GLY A 533 3.82 -14.37 -0.91
N ALA A 534 3.46 -13.65 0.15
CA ALA A 534 3.49 -14.17 1.52
C ALA A 534 2.21 -14.95 1.89
N GLU A 535 2.28 -15.65 3.05
CA GLU A 535 1.14 -16.42 3.59
C GLU A 535 1.24 -16.47 5.11
N TYR A 536 0.09 -16.40 5.79
CA TYR A 536 0.02 -16.33 7.24
C TYR A 536 -1.09 -17.24 7.76
N LYS A 537 -0.86 -17.83 8.91
CA LYS A 537 -1.87 -18.66 9.59
C LYS A 537 -3.11 -17.87 9.93
N ASN A 538 -2.91 -16.64 10.44
CA ASN A 538 -3.97 -15.72 10.84
C ASN A 538 -3.84 -14.42 10.06
N VAL A 539 -4.90 -14.00 9.41
CA VAL A 539 -4.95 -12.73 8.66
C VAL A 539 -6.09 -11.88 9.18
N PHE A 540 -5.77 -10.62 9.47
CA PHE A 540 -6.71 -9.56 9.78
C PHE A 540 -6.73 -8.58 8.61
N ILE A 541 -7.87 -8.35 7.98
CA ILE A 541 -8.08 -7.27 7.01
C ILE A 541 -8.85 -6.17 7.74
N ILE A 542 -8.28 -4.97 7.80
CA ILE A 542 -8.87 -3.84 8.52
C ILE A 542 -9.45 -2.81 7.56
N ASN A 543 -10.37 -2.00 8.09
CA ASN A 543 -11.00 -0.90 7.36
C ASN A 543 -11.61 -1.33 6.02
N ALA A 544 -12.24 -2.50 5.99
CA ALA A 544 -12.93 -2.99 4.81
C ALA A 544 -14.28 -2.27 4.63
N VAL A 545 -14.21 -0.99 4.31
CA VAL A 545 -15.33 -0.07 4.07
C VAL A 545 -15.18 0.55 2.69
N ASP A 546 -16.30 1.03 2.12
CA ASP A 546 -16.26 1.78 0.86
C ASP A 546 -15.40 3.05 1.03
N GLU A 547 -14.80 3.55 -0.05
CA GLU A 547 -13.79 4.62 -0.13
C GLU A 547 -12.39 4.24 0.41
N ILE A 548 -12.24 3.08 1.08
CA ILE A 548 -10.95 2.49 1.44
C ILE A 548 -10.71 1.19 0.64
N PHE A 549 -11.67 0.26 0.66
CA PHE A 549 -11.75 -0.93 -0.18
C PHE A 549 -13.14 -1.02 -0.85
N PRO A 550 -13.30 -0.49 -2.08
CA PRO A 550 -12.33 0.13 -2.99
C PRO A 550 -11.87 1.50 -2.52
N HIS A 551 -10.67 1.91 -2.96
CA HIS A 551 -10.13 3.24 -2.66
C HIS A 551 -10.88 4.31 -3.47
N LYS A 552 -11.22 5.45 -2.83
CA LYS A 552 -12.02 6.53 -3.45
C LYS A 552 -11.45 7.08 -4.76
N ASN A 553 -10.11 7.11 -4.88
CA ASN A 553 -9.39 7.65 -6.04
C ASN A 553 -9.04 6.56 -7.07
N SER A 554 -9.66 5.37 -6.99
CA SER A 554 -9.41 4.31 -7.95
C SER A 554 -10.50 4.29 -9.02
N ASP A 555 -10.12 4.49 -10.27
CA ASP A 555 -11.02 4.38 -11.42
C ASP A 555 -11.25 2.90 -11.84
N ASN A 556 -10.45 1.96 -11.29
CA ASN A 556 -10.49 0.55 -11.66
C ASN A 556 -10.97 -0.34 -10.51
N ILE A 557 -12.26 -0.54 -10.44
CA ILE A 557 -12.90 -1.38 -9.42
C ILE A 557 -12.44 -2.85 -9.49
N GLU A 558 -12.09 -3.36 -10.66
CA GLU A 558 -11.60 -4.72 -10.81
C GLU A 558 -10.21 -4.91 -10.22
N GLU A 559 -9.35 -3.90 -10.31
CA GLU A 559 -8.03 -3.92 -9.67
C GLU A 559 -8.16 -3.85 -8.15
N GLU A 560 -9.04 -2.99 -7.62
CA GLU A 560 -9.32 -2.92 -6.18
C GLU A 560 -9.88 -4.26 -5.65
N ARG A 561 -10.72 -4.94 -6.44
CA ARG A 561 -11.21 -6.27 -6.09
C ARG A 561 -10.11 -7.32 -6.12
N ARG A 562 -9.16 -7.25 -7.07
CA ARG A 562 -7.95 -8.09 -7.08
C ARG A 562 -7.10 -7.84 -5.84
N LEU A 563 -6.95 -6.59 -5.40
CA LEU A 563 -6.26 -6.27 -4.14
C LEU A 563 -6.95 -6.94 -2.95
N PHE A 564 -8.27 -6.78 -2.83
CA PHE A 564 -9.01 -7.42 -1.74
C PHE A 564 -8.89 -8.96 -1.79
N TYR A 565 -9.01 -9.55 -2.97
CA TYR A 565 -8.80 -10.97 -3.22
C TYR A 565 -7.39 -11.43 -2.81
N VAL A 566 -6.35 -10.66 -3.16
CA VAL A 566 -4.97 -10.96 -2.73
C VAL A 566 -4.88 -10.97 -1.21
N GLY A 567 -5.46 -9.98 -0.52
CA GLY A 567 -5.50 -9.93 0.94
C GLY A 567 -6.14 -11.17 1.57
N VAL A 568 -7.32 -11.57 1.09
CA VAL A 568 -8.05 -12.76 1.55
C VAL A 568 -7.23 -14.04 1.34
N THR A 569 -6.59 -14.17 0.18
CA THR A 569 -5.81 -15.37 -0.17
C THR A 569 -4.47 -15.50 0.55
N ARG A 570 -4.11 -14.53 1.42
CA ARG A 570 -2.94 -14.67 2.33
C ARG A 570 -3.24 -15.55 3.52
N ALA A 571 -4.51 -15.78 3.88
CA ALA A 571 -4.92 -16.55 5.02
C ALA A 571 -4.79 -18.08 4.76
N ILE A 572 -4.20 -18.79 5.72
CA ILE A 572 -4.13 -20.26 5.72
C ILE A 572 -5.32 -20.82 6.49
N GLU A 573 -5.48 -20.50 7.78
CA GLU A 573 -6.47 -21.08 8.68
C GLU A 573 -7.54 -20.09 9.15
N ASN A 574 -7.13 -18.86 9.50
CA ASN A 574 -8.01 -17.89 10.10
C ASN A 574 -8.00 -16.57 9.33
N LEU A 575 -9.18 -16.15 8.92
CA LEU A 575 -9.41 -14.85 8.29
C LEU A 575 -10.38 -14.05 9.15
N THR A 576 -9.99 -12.83 9.53
CA THR A 576 -10.89 -11.91 10.23
C THR A 576 -10.95 -10.59 9.47
N ILE A 577 -12.14 -10.14 9.11
CA ILE A 577 -12.35 -8.91 8.37
C ILE A 577 -13.05 -7.91 9.29
N TYR A 578 -12.56 -6.69 9.32
CA TYR A 578 -13.12 -5.59 10.11
C TYR A 578 -13.63 -4.49 9.19
N SER A 579 -14.88 -4.08 9.43
CA SER A 579 -15.53 -2.96 8.74
C SER A 579 -16.09 -2.00 9.78
N PRO A 580 -15.29 -1.03 10.27
CA PRO A 580 -15.76 -0.08 11.28
C PRO A 580 -16.88 0.82 10.73
N LYS A 581 -17.87 1.15 11.60
CA LYS A 581 -18.98 2.05 11.24
C LYS A 581 -18.52 3.50 11.03
N SER A 582 -17.47 3.90 11.70
CA SER A 582 -16.90 5.24 11.61
C SER A 582 -15.38 5.17 11.49
N LEU A 583 -14.84 5.96 10.58
CA LEU A 583 -13.43 6.21 10.44
C LEU A 583 -13.17 7.71 10.51
N LYS A 584 -12.23 8.13 11.36
CA LYS A 584 -11.89 9.56 11.56
C LYS A 584 -13.12 10.43 11.89
N GLY A 585 -14.09 9.85 12.61
CA GLY A 585 -15.34 10.53 12.98
C GLY A 585 -16.42 10.57 11.87
N THR A 586 -16.12 10.07 10.67
CA THR A 586 -17.06 10.00 9.54
C THR A 586 -17.64 8.59 9.43
N PHE A 587 -18.97 8.48 9.28
CA PHE A 587 -19.62 7.19 9.03
C PHE A 587 -19.25 6.64 7.67
N ARG A 588 -19.02 5.31 7.62
CA ARG A 588 -18.62 4.57 6.43
C ARG A 588 -19.52 3.36 6.19
N GLU A 589 -19.81 3.11 4.93
CA GLU A 589 -20.55 1.91 4.50
C GLU A 589 -19.62 0.70 4.45
N VAL A 590 -20.20 -0.48 4.67
CA VAL A 590 -19.46 -1.74 4.52
C VAL A 590 -19.00 -1.89 3.07
N SER A 591 -17.76 -2.31 2.87
CA SER A 591 -17.23 -2.53 1.53
C SER A 591 -18.12 -3.41 0.66
N GLN A 592 -18.39 -2.98 -0.56
CA GLN A 592 -19.12 -3.77 -1.55
C GLN A 592 -18.52 -5.15 -1.78
N PHE A 593 -17.21 -5.33 -1.60
CA PHE A 593 -16.53 -6.63 -1.75
C PHE A 593 -16.95 -7.63 -0.67
N ILE A 594 -17.34 -7.16 0.51
CA ILE A 594 -17.87 -7.98 1.60
C ILE A 594 -19.34 -8.34 1.32
N LEU A 595 -20.12 -7.38 0.83
CA LEU A 595 -21.53 -7.58 0.51
C LEU A 595 -21.68 -8.62 -0.60
N ASN A 596 -20.88 -8.52 -1.67
CA ASN A 596 -20.86 -9.50 -2.76
C ASN A 596 -20.43 -10.90 -2.27
N GLY A 597 -19.56 -10.98 -1.25
CA GLY A 597 -19.13 -12.21 -0.61
C GLY A 597 -20.15 -12.87 0.33
N ASN A 598 -21.35 -12.31 0.48
CA ASN A 598 -22.38 -12.76 1.45
C ASN A 598 -21.89 -12.88 2.91
N LEU A 599 -20.76 -12.28 3.25
CA LEU A 599 -20.23 -12.31 4.62
C LEU A 599 -21.07 -11.48 5.58
N ALA A 600 -21.70 -10.43 5.06
CA ALA A 600 -22.54 -9.54 5.83
C ALA A 600 -23.89 -10.18 6.18
N SER A 601 -24.45 -11.01 5.31
CA SER A 601 -25.80 -11.59 5.48
C SER A 601 -25.91 -12.55 6.66
N ASN A 602 -24.81 -13.22 7.05
CA ASN A 602 -24.82 -14.19 8.14
C ASN A 602 -24.54 -13.63 9.55
N LYS A 603 -24.18 -12.35 9.69
CA LYS A 603 -23.82 -11.73 11.00
C LYS A 603 -24.35 -10.32 11.22
N LEU A 604 -24.99 -9.71 10.24
CA LEU A 604 -25.67 -8.41 10.38
C LEU A 604 -27.05 -8.53 11.04
N GLU A 605 -27.57 -9.74 11.24
CA GLU A 605 -28.78 -10.02 11.96
C GLU A 605 -28.59 -10.00 13.49
N TYR A 606 -28.07 -8.91 14.05
CA TYR A 606 -28.49 -8.53 15.38
C TYR A 606 -29.68 -7.56 15.19
N ASP A 607 -30.83 -8.13 14.89
CA ASP A 607 -32.08 -7.40 14.74
C ASP A 607 -32.60 -6.90 16.11
N GLY A 608 -31.93 -7.27 17.20
CA GLY A 608 -32.34 -6.95 18.57
C GLY A 608 -33.75 -7.42 18.89
N GLY A 609 -34.30 -8.33 18.09
CA GLY A 609 -35.69 -8.74 18.16
C GLY A 609 -36.67 -7.76 17.50
N PHE A 610 -36.19 -6.67 16.87
CA PHE A 610 -37.01 -5.70 16.16
C PHE A 610 -37.43 -6.27 14.80
N LYS A 611 -38.72 -6.14 14.48
CA LYS A 611 -39.30 -6.53 13.19
C LYS A 611 -40.08 -5.37 12.58
N VAL A 612 -40.01 -5.23 11.27
CA VAL A 612 -40.78 -4.22 10.53
C VAL A 612 -42.28 -4.36 10.86
N GLY A 613 -42.94 -3.24 11.14
CA GLY A 613 -44.31 -3.17 11.57
C GLY A 613 -44.54 -3.37 13.08
N GLN A 614 -43.51 -3.69 13.86
CA GLN A 614 -43.60 -3.92 15.30
C GLN A 614 -43.71 -2.60 16.09
N ARG A 615 -44.57 -2.61 17.13
CA ARG A 615 -44.71 -1.46 18.01
C ARG A 615 -43.67 -1.46 19.12
N VAL A 616 -43.09 -0.29 19.36
CA VAL A 616 -42.00 -0.07 20.33
C VAL A 616 -42.29 1.14 21.20
N LEU A 617 -41.77 1.12 22.42
CA LEU A 617 -41.82 2.25 23.34
C LEU A 617 -40.41 2.80 23.57
N SER A 618 -40.18 4.04 23.17
CA SER A 618 -38.95 4.76 23.48
C SER A 618 -39.14 5.60 24.74
N LYS A 619 -38.18 5.53 25.66
CA LYS A 619 -38.20 6.37 26.89
C LYS A 619 -38.17 7.88 26.61
N VAL A 620 -37.72 8.27 25.44
CA VAL A 620 -37.51 9.69 25.06
C VAL A 620 -38.59 10.15 24.06
N ASN A 621 -38.98 9.26 23.12
CA ASN A 621 -39.83 9.64 21.99
C ASN A 621 -41.28 9.07 22.06
N GLY A 622 -41.61 8.27 23.10
CA GLY A 622 -42.93 7.65 23.24
C GLY A 622 -43.09 6.41 22.34
N GLU A 623 -44.35 6.09 22.01
CA GLU A 623 -44.67 4.97 21.14
C GLU A 623 -44.30 5.23 19.69
N GLY A 624 -43.80 4.20 19.02
CA GLY A 624 -43.43 4.24 17.60
C GLY A 624 -43.64 2.88 16.95
N THR A 625 -43.56 2.85 15.64
CA THR A 625 -43.59 1.65 14.81
C THR A 625 -42.27 1.49 14.05
N VAL A 626 -41.76 0.28 14.04
CA VAL A 626 -40.53 -0.06 13.28
C VAL A 626 -40.87 -0.03 11.79
N GLU A 627 -40.22 0.87 11.05
CA GLU A 627 -40.37 0.99 9.59
C GLU A 627 -39.35 0.14 8.84
N GLU A 628 -38.14 0.11 9.33
CA GLU A 628 -37.05 -0.60 8.69
C GLU A 628 -36.05 -1.14 9.72
N VAL A 629 -35.51 -2.32 9.47
CA VAL A 629 -34.41 -2.89 10.23
C VAL A 629 -33.36 -3.26 9.21
N ASP A 630 -32.26 -2.50 9.20
CA ASP A 630 -31.15 -2.75 8.28
C ASP A 630 -29.82 -2.63 9.02
N ARG A 631 -28.97 -3.64 8.86
CA ARG A 631 -27.54 -3.66 9.30
C ARG A 631 -27.30 -3.20 10.74
N GLY A 632 -28.16 -3.61 11.67
CA GLY A 632 -28.04 -3.25 13.08
C GLY A 632 -28.54 -1.85 13.42
N VAL A 633 -29.21 -1.20 12.49
CA VAL A 633 -29.95 0.06 12.68
C VAL A 633 -31.47 -0.22 12.59
N VAL A 634 -32.23 0.30 13.52
CA VAL A 634 -33.67 0.31 13.45
C VAL A 634 -34.17 1.71 13.14
N THR A 635 -34.96 1.84 12.11
CA THR A 635 -35.69 3.06 11.77
C THR A 635 -37.10 2.96 12.37
N ILE A 636 -37.47 3.92 13.20
CA ILE A 636 -38.73 3.94 13.92
C ILE A 636 -39.48 5.24 13.61
N ILE A 637 -40.76 5.12 13.29
CA ILE A 637 -41.65 6.27 13.13
C ILE A 637 -42.38 6.49 14.44
N PHE A 638 -42.25 7.68 15.01
CA PHE A 638 -42.94 8.11 16.24
C PHE A 638 -44.04 9.14 15.94
N GLY A 639 -45.14 9.07 16.61
CA GLY A 639 -46.25 10.05 16.55
C GLY A 639 -46.70 10.39 15.12
N THR A 640 -46.80 11.67 14.79
CA THR A 640 -47.22 12.16 13.48
C THR A 640 -45.99 12.24 12.50
N ASN A 641 -45.43 11.08 12.13
CA ASN A 641 -44.36 10.94 11.12
C ASN A 641 -42.93 11.45 11.49
N ILE A 642 -42.56 11.42 12.75
CA ILE A 642 -41.16 11.69 13.11
C ILE A 642 -40.32 10.40 12.94
N MET A 643 -39.57 10.31 11.87
CA MET A 643 -38.68 9.18 11.60
C MET A 643 -37.34 9.38 12.33
N LYS A 644 -36.90 8.37 13.09
CA LYS A 644 -35.60 8.35 13.77
C LYS A 644 -34.90 7.03 13.57
N ARG A 645 -33.58 7.09 13.40
CA ARG A 645 -32.71 5.91 13.27
C ARG A 645 -31.92 5.70 14.55
N PHE A 646 -31.85 4.46 15.01
CA PHE A 646 -31.17 4.06 16.23
C PHE A 646 -30.28 2.85 15.97
N ASP A 647 -29.07 2.87 16.55
CA ASP A 647 -28.23 1.68 16.62
C ASP A 647 -28.87 0.67 17.58
N ILE A 648 -29.24 -0.49 17.07
CA ILE A 648 -30.01 -1.52 17.81
C ILE A 648 -29.28 -1.95 19.07
N LYS A 649 -27.95 -2.15 18.98
CA LYS A 649 -27.13 -2.62 20.10
C LYS A 649 -27.11 -1.58 21.24
N THR A 650 -27.00 -0.32 20.87
CA THR A 650 -26.98 0.81 21.82
C THR A 650 -28.35 0.93 22.53
N VAL A 651 -29.43 0.95 21.78
CA VAL A 651 -30.77 1.12 22.39
C VAL A 651 -31.21 -0.11 23.19
N SER A 652 -30.82 -1.32 22.76
CA SER A 652 -31.08 -2.56 23.50
C SER A 652 -30.28 -2.66 24.79
N LYS A 653 -28.97 -2.36 24.75
CA LYS A 653 -28.10 -2.35 25.94
C LYS A 653 -28.50 -1.32 26.97
N ALA A 654 -28.88 -0.13 26.51
CA ALA A 654 -29.28 0.97 27.37
C ALA A 654 -30.76 0.87 27.83
N GLY A 655 -31.52 -0.09 27.31
CA GLY A 655 -32.96 -0.24 27.59
C GLY A 655 -33.77 1.03 27.22
N LEU A 656 -33.36 1.73 26.17
CA LEU A 656 -33.96 2.99 25.73
C LEU A 656 -35.20 2.77 24.88
N ILE A 657 -35.28 1.62 24.23
CA ILE A 657 -36.43 1.21 23.41
C ILE A 657 -36.79 -0.22 23.82
N SER A 658 -38.05 -0.42 24.13
CA SER A 658 -38.64 -1.74 24.43
C SER A 658 -39.73 -2.09 23.41
N ILE A 659 -39.78 -3.36 23.03
CA ILE A 659 -40.80 -3.90 22.17
C ILE A 659 -42.08 -4.01 22.99
N ILE A 660 -43.20 -3.56 22.44
CA ILE A 660 -44.49 -3.60 23.14
C ILE A 660 -45.30 -4.82 22.69
N ASP A 661 -45.18 -5.24 21.40
CA ASP A 661 -45.81 -6.44 20.80
C ASP A 661 -45.02 -6.98 19.63
#